data_96424dc2ba68b174131d9cd67cd263ea
#
_entry.id   96424dc2ba68b174131d9cd67cd263ea
#
_cell.length_a   1.000
_cell.length_b   1.000
_cell.length_c   1.000
_cell.angle_alpha   90.00
_cell.angle_beta   90.00
_cell.angle_gamma   90.00
#
_symmetry.space_group_name_H-M   'P 1'
#
loop_
_entity.id
_entity.type
_entity.pdbx_description
1 polymer ?
#
loop_
_entity_poly.entity_id
_entity_poly.type
_entity_poly.pdbx_seq_one_letter_code
_entity_poly.pdbx_strand_id
1 'polypeptide(L)'
;MGWYYAIAAASCIISLCAMRLLKNKRELVLKVMAGVLVGLFFFRYLGGEFVITDTIGLNRYSPFGATGAAKTALSLIVLWLTFAIEIVVFSYPYYKDKIKSLSVIMHYFAPVAAIAAAATIPWICAAMDGTKASSLFWRDVLYAVEVGVLFAYVASEVVFGITEGKIKTDRRQFAVASGVFGLMLLSALPSYAIQVLFGYGSPTILIKEFSIYHRIVLYAAILLPFAVHFALRKQDYDHRRYALTFWSVAALISYCYKVTVLSIADLSSWPLHLCNTAMFIVPVCLMFKWDKLFYFTLFINVMGAFLAMVMPNTGDTANYLSVGVINFWVNHYCAFFMPVLMLSLRIFSRPKLKQFIYSLVAFALYYVLILFVNAWCSNYNPDVDFFFTNSDFIAEKLGQWAEDLRNTVWSFNIGKNKMVFYPVYQMLFFLVYVVISLAMWFLYEQAFEIADLYTEIGVRNKKIKADRLALEVKLAGRSSMEPMNPEGSNKLILKNFSKRYSTSDVYAVKDACLMIDGGQIFGFLGPNGAGKSTIIKSIVGIQTITEGSIEVCGYDVEKQPVGAKKQIGFVPDHYALYENLTGREYINYIADLYDVSEEERSKRIEEYVTRFYLSQAFDNPMKTYSHGMKQKIAIMAALVHEPKVWILDEPLTGLDPESIWQVKECMKAHAEKGNIVFFSSHIIDVVERICDRIAIIKKGTIMCNMSLKEIEQSGEPLEDFYMRTIGEIKQD
;
A
#
# COMPACT_ATOMS: atom_id res chain seq x y z
N MET A 1 30.96 -18.24 44.15
CA MET A 1 29.84 -17.32 43.84
C MET A 1 30.27 -15.83 43.77
N GLY A 2 31.18 -15.35 44.60
CA GLY A 2 31.57 -13.91 44.60
C GLY A 2 32.33 -13.41 43.36
N TRP A 3 33.01 -14.27 42.64
CA TRP A 3 33.85 -13.88 41.50
C TRP A 3 33.02 -13.42 40.25
N TYR A 4 31.82 -13.95 40.07
CA TYR A 4 30.92 -13.51 38.99
C TYR A 4 30.56 -12.03 39.13
N TYR A 5 30.22 -11.62 40.36
CA TYR A 5 29.93 -10.21 40.63
C TYR A 5 31.16 -9.31 40.46
N ALA A 6 32.36 -9.83 40.85
CA ALA A 6 33.61 -9.09 40.65
C ALA A 6 33.89 -8.84 39.17
N ILE A 7 33.66 -9.83 38.30
CA ILE A 7 33.83 -9.68 36.85
C ILE A 7 32.76 -8.71 36.27
N ALA A 8 31.50 -8.85 36.66
CA ALA A 8 30.45 -7.97 36.23
C ALA A 8 30.70 -6.52 36.69
N ALA A 9 31.13 -6.32 37.91
CA ALA A 9 31.50 -4.99 38.43
C ALA A 9 32.71 -4.42 37.70
N ALA A 10 33.75 -5.20 37.46
CA ALA A 10 34.93 -4.75 36.71
C ALA A 10 34.56 -4.35 35.28
N SER A 11 33.81 -5.15 34.55
CA SER A 11 33.34 -4.81 33.19
C SER A 11 32.43 -3.56 33.17
N CYS A 12 31.57 -3.42 34.18
CA CYS A 12 30.75 -2.20 34.35
C CYS A 12 31.61 -0.96 34.55
N ILE A 13 32.58 -1.01 35.49
CA ILE A 13 33.48 0.12 35.79
C ILE A 13 34.30 0.50 34.56
N ILE A 14 34.88 -0.49 33.86
CA ILE A 14 35.66 -0.24 32.62
C ILE A 14 34.77 0.47 31.58
N SER A 15 33.54 0.01 31.38
CA SER A 15 32.61 0.59 30.43
C SER A 15 32.21 2.02 30.82
N LEU A 16 31.95 2.30 32.10
CA LEU A 16 31.64 3.66 32.59
C LEU A 16 32.85 4.60 32.48
N CYS A 17 34.07 4.10 32.77
CA CYS A 17 35.30 4.86 32.58
C CYS A 17 35.50 5.22 31.08
N ALA A 18 35.31 4.25 30.17
CA ALA A 18 35.39 4.51 28.73
C ALA A 18 34.40 5.59 28.27
N MET A 19 33.16 5.56 28.76
CA MET A 19 32.18 6.59 28.47
C MET A 19 32.55 7.96 29.02
N ARG A 20 33.15 8.01 30.20
CA ARG A 20 33.60 9.28 30.81
C ARG A 20 34.80 9.86 30.07
N LEU A 21 35.77 9.06 29.68
CA LEU A 21 36.95 9.48 28.94
C LEU A 21 36.61 9.96 27.54
N LEU A 22 35.65 9.33 26.89
CA LEU A 22 35.21 9.62 25.52
C LEU A 22 33.90 10.45 25.49
N LYS A 23 33.68 11.32 26.48
CA LYS A 23 32.43 12.11 26.62
C LYS A 23 32.05 12.85 25.34
N ASN A 24 33.04 13.40 24.61
CA ASN A 24 32.82 14.13 23.35
C ASN A 24 32.40 13.22 22.19
N LYS A 25 32.53 11.91 22.32
CA LYS A 25 32.17 10.88 21.30
C LYS A 25 31.12 9.90 21.84
N ARG A 26 30.27 10.36 22.76
CA ARG A 26 29.30 9.53 23.48
C ARG A 26 28.49 8.62 22.55
N GLU A 27 27.98 9.13 21.44
CA GLU A 27 27.20 8.31 20.49
C GLU A 27 28.00 7.17 19.85
N LEU A 28 29.26 7.42 19.56
CA LEU A 28 30.15 6.37 19.04
C LEU A 28 30.38 5.30 20.11
N VAL A 29 30.62 5.72 21.36
CA VAL A 29 30.84 4.78 22.49
C VAL A 29 29.59 3.91 22.70
N LEU A 30 28.38 4.49 22.66
CA LEU A 30 27.14 3.71 22.76
C LEU A 30 26.96 2.71 21.64
N LYS A 31 27.28 3.09 20.40
CA LYS A 31 27.26 2.15 19.25
C LYS A 31 28.30 1.03 19.42
N VAL A 32 29.49 1.37 19.88
CA VAL A 32 30.54 0.36 20.15
C VAL A 32 30.10 -0.57 21.28
N MET A 33 29.56 -0.05 22.38
CA MET A 33 29.07 -0.88 23.49
C MET A 33 27.90 -1.79 23.05
N ALA A 34 26.97 -1.28 22.24
CA ALA A 34 25.91 -2.08 21.67
C ALA A 34 26.50 -3.21 20.79
N GLY A 35 27.51 -2.90 19.98
CA GLY A 35 28.24 -3.90 19.19
C GLY A 35 28.97 -4.94 20.05
N VAL A 36 29.59 -4.51 21.14
CA VAL A 36 30.24 -5.41 22.13
C VAL A 36 29.21 -6.34 22.75
N LEU A 37 28.04 -5.82 23.17
CA LEU A 37 26.95 -6.65 23.71
C LEU A 37 26.45 -7.68 22.69
N VAL A 38 26.27 -7.29 21.43
CA VAL A 38 25.95 -8.23 20.34
C VAL A 38 27.03 -9.31 20.21
N GLY A 39 28.30 -8.91 20.22
CA GLY A 39 29.42 -9.84 20.15
C GLY A 39 29.44 -10.82 21.34
N LEU A 40 29.33 -10.30 22.59
CA LEU A 40 29.31 -11.12 23.81
C LEU A 40 28.16 -12.10 23.80
N PHE A 41 26.96 -11.61 23.39
CA PHE A 41 25.78 -12.45 23.24
C PHE A 41 26.05 -13.59 22.25
N PHE A 42 26.51 -13.28 21.03
CA PHE A 42 26.81 -14.29 20.04
C PHE A 42 27.92 -15.24 20.48
N PHE A 43 29.03 -14.77 21.04
CA PHE A 43 30.09 -15.63 21.54
C PHE A 43 29.62 -16.55 22.65
N ARG A 44 28.78 -16.07 23.54
CA ARG A 44 28.16 -16.88 24.60
C ARG A 44 27.22 -17.93 23.99
N TYR A 45 26.47 -17.60 22.98
CA TYR A 45 25.58 -18.54 22.27
C TYR A 45 26.33 -19.51 21.38
N LEU A 46 27.37 -19.07 20.71
CA LEU A 46 28.08 -19.87 19.73
C LEU A 46 29.23 -20.69 20.38
N GLY A 47 29.77 -20.25 21.50
CA GLY A 47 30.93 -20.86 22.17
C GLY A 47 30.59 -21.87 23.23
N GLY A 48 29.34 -22.16 23.52
CA GLY A 48 28.93 -23.12 24.54
C GLY A 48 27.70 -23.91 24.11
N GLU A 49 27.61 -25.16 24.56
CA GLU A 49 26.36 -25.92 24.51
C GLU A 49 25.29 -25.11 25.22
N PHE A 50 24.54 -24.35 24.43
CA PHE A 50 23.50 -23.52 24.97
C PHE A 50 22.26 -24.33 25.22
N VAL A 51 22.35 -25.10 26.25
CA VAL A 51 21.29 -25.95 26.69
C VAL A 51 20.56 -25.26 27.84
N ILE A 52 20.00 -24.04 27.56
CA ILE A 52 18.99 -23.50 28.49
C ILE A 52 17.91 -24.55 28.73
N THR A 53 17.53 -25.27 27.70
CA THR A 53 16.53 -26.32 27.76
C THR A 53 16.98 -27.51 28.59
N ASP A 54 18.24 -27.97 28.47
CA ASP A 54 18.75 -29.11 29.27
C ASP A 54 19.23 -28.67 30.64
N THR A 55 19.81 -27.48 30.74
CA THR A 55 20.39 -26.97 31.99
C THR A 55 19.33 -26.52 32.99
N ILE A 56 18.18 -26.02 32.53
CA ILE A 56 17.07 -25.61 33.41
C ILE A 56 16.09 -26.79 33.63
N GLY A 57 16.35 -27.94 33.05
CA GLY A 57 15.52 -29.15 33.23
C GLY A 57 14.19 -29.07 32.46
N LEU A 58 14.04 -28.12 31.54
CA LEU A 58 12.81 -27.90 30.76
C LEU A 58 12.53 -29.00 29.74
N ASN A 59 13.57 -29.74 29.31
CA ASN A 59 13.42 -30.86 28.37
C ASN A 59 13.03 -32.19 29.05
N ARG A 60 13.13 -32.32 30.36
CA ARG A 60 13.03 -33.61 31.04
C ARG A 60 11.95 -33.72 32.11
N TYR A 61 10.73 -33.37 31.86
CA TYR A 61 9.60 -33.82 32.70
C TYR A 61 8.94 -32.87 33.70
N SER A 62 9.49 -31.79 34.11
CA SER A 62 8.75 -30.78 34.85
C SER A 62 9.56 -29.49 34.89
N PRO A 63 9.04 -28.37 34.33
CA PRO A 63 9.67 -27.06 34.51
C PRO A 63 9.74 -26.67 36.01
N PHE A 64 9.03 -27.41 36.86
CA PHE A 64 8.83 -27.15 38.28
C PHE A 64 9.19 -28.36 39.13
N GLY A 65 10.32 -28.98 38.85
CA GLY A 65 10.86 -30.02 39.72
C GLY A 65 10.90 -29.58 41.19
N ALA A 66 10.59 -30.46 42.13
CA ALA A 66 10.19 -30.17 43.49
C ALA A 66 11.18 -29.35 44.36
N THR A 67 12.42 -29.17 43.93
CA THR A 67 13.42 -28.40 44.65
C THR A 67 14.05 -27.33 43.77
N GLY A 68 13.44 -26.13 43.74
CA GLY A 68 14.01 -25.01 43.02
C GLY A 68 13.10 -24.35 41.99
N ALA A 69 11.85 -24.78 41.88
CA ALA A 69 10.86 -24.30 40.90
C ALA A 69 10.78 -22.76 40.81
N ALA A 70 10.78 -22.10 41.97
CA ALA A 70 10.70 -20.62 41.99
C ALA A 70 11.98 -19.97 41.43
N LYS A 71 13.16 -20.52 41.69
CA LYS A 71 14.44 -20.00 41.18
C LYS A 71 14.54 -20.21 39.67
N THR A 72 14.13 -21.37 39.19
CA THR A 72 14.10 -21.69 37.77
C THR A 72 13.14 -20.78 37.02
N ALA A 73 11.92 -20.61 37.52
CA ALA A 73 10.94 -19.72 36.94
C ALA A 73 11.43 -18.27 36.91
N LEU A 74 12.01 -17.77 38.01
CA LEU A 74 12.57 -16.43 38.08
C LEU A 74 13.72 -16.25 37.08
N SER A 75 14.63 -17.22 36.98
CA SER A 75 15.75 -17.20 36.04
C SER A 75 15.26 -17.13 34.60
N LEU A 76 14.21 -17.87 34.21
CA LEU A 76 13.59 -17.83 32.90
C LEU A 76 12.97 -16.46 32.60
N ILE A 77 12.23 -15.90 33.55
CA ILE A 77 11.62 -14.59 33.42
C ILE A 77 12.71 -13.53 33.23
N VAL A 78 13.77 -13.58 34.06
CA VAL A 78 14.87 -12.62 33.96
C VAL A 78 15.60 -12.75 32.62
N LEU A 79 15.92 -13.97 32.19
CA LEU A 79 16.53 -14.20 30.88
C LEU A 79 15.67 -13.65 29.73
N TRP A 80 14.38 -13.88 29.80
CA TRP A 80 13.45 -13.35 28.80
C TRP A 80 13.39 -11.81 28.79
N LEU A 81 13.28 -11.18 29.97
CA LEU A 81 13.34 -9.73 30.11
C LEU A 81 14.66 -9.16 29.62
N THR A 82 15.78 -9.75 30.02
CA THR A 82 17.13 -9.34 29.61
C THR A 82 17.28 -9.42 28.10
N PHE A 83 16.84 -10.52 27.53
CA PHE A 83 16.83 -10.76 26.11
C PHE A 83 16.06 -9.66 25.31
N ALA A 84 14.85 -9.33 25.73
CA ALA A 84 14.07 -8.26 25.08
C ALA A 84 14.76 -6.89 25.21
N ILE A 85 15.36 -6.61 26.37
CA ILE A 85 16.11 -5.36 26.59
C ILE A 85 17.40 -5.33 25.79
N GLU A 86 18.12 -6.42 25.63
CA GLU A 86 19.31 -6.47 24.77
C GLU A 86 18.97 -6.13 23.32
N ILE A 87 17.86 -6.64 22.79
CA ILE A 87 17.39 -6.25 21.45
C ILE A 87 17.11 -4.74 21.38
N VAL A 88 16.50 -4.19 22.43
CA VAL A 88 16.29 -2.73 22.52
C VAL A 88 17.63 -2.01 22.54
N VAL A 89 18.59 -2.40 23.38
CA VAL A 89 19.91 -1.78 23.51
C VAL A 89 20.67 -1.83 22.18
N PHE A 90 20.64 -2.96 21.47
CA PHE A 90 21.30 -3.10 20.16
C PHE A 90 20.76 -2.10 19.12
N SER A 91 19.47 -1.86 19.13
CA SER A 91 18.79 -0.99 18.18
C SER A 91 18.70 0.48 18.63
N TYR A 92 18.80 0.73 19.94
CA TYR A 92 18.57 2.05 20.54
C TYR A 92 19.40 3.18 19.93
N PRO A 93 20.73 3.06 19.68
CA PRO A 93 21.51 4.14 19.08
C PRO A 93 21.04 4.62 17.72
N TYR A 94 20.28 3.80 17.01
CA TYR A 94 19.80 4.09 15.65
C TYR A 94 18.38 4.66 15.62
N TYR A 95 17.61 4.51 16.74
CA TYR A 95 16.17 4.84 16.77
C TYR A 95 15.76 5.77 17.93
N LYS A 96 16.65 6.05 18.91
CA LYS A 96 16.33 6.79 20.14
C LYS A 96 15.70 8.15 19.89
N ASP A 97 16.18 8.89 18.89
CA ASP A 97 15.71 10.25 18.58
C ASP A 97 14.43 10.26 17.74
N LYS A 98 14.02 9.11 17.23
CA LYS A 98 12.90 8.94 16.31
C LYS A 98 11.68 8.31 16.97
N ILE A 99 11.88 7.47 17.95
CA ILE A 99 10.82 6.69 18.61
C ILE A 99 10.80 6.95 20.11
N LYS A 100 9.90 7.84 20.54
CA LYS A 100 9.78 8.26 21.94
C LYS A 100 9.56 7.10 22.92
N SER A 101 8.80 6.08 22.52
CA SER A 101 8.56 4.88 23.36
C SER A 101 9.85 4.16 23.74
N LEU A 102 10.88 4.16 22.88
CA LEU A 102 12.17 3.52 23.19
C LEU A 102 12.92 4.27 24.30
N SER A 103 12.85 5.59 24.32
CA SER A 103 13.43 6.37 25.41
C SER A 103 12.76 6.04 26.74
N VAL A 104 11.43 5.89 26.75
CA VAL A 104 10.69 5.49 27.96
C VAL A 104 11.06 4.07 28.38
N ILE A 105 11.14 3.13 27.43
CA ILE A 105 11.55 1.75 27.73
C ILE A 105 12.96 1.71 28.31
N MET A 106 13.90 2.47 27.72
CA MET A 106 15.29 2.53 28.18
C MET A 106 15.41 3.13 29.59
N HIS A 107 14.60 4.13 29.93
CA HIS A 107 14.71 4.80 31.24
C HIS A 107 13.94 4.11 32.37
N TYR A 108 12.85 3.39 32.06
CA TYR A 108 11.99 2.80 33.10
C TYR A 108 12.03 1.27 33.16
N PHE A 109 12.09 0.58 32.02
CA PHE A 109 12.04 -0.89 31.97
C PHE A 109 13.42 -1.53 31.90
N ALA A 110 14.36 -0.93 31.14
CA ALA A 110 15.71 -1.48 31.04
C ALA A 110 16.48 -1.52 32.37
N PRO A 111 16.38 -0.51 33.28
CA PRO A 111 17.00 -0.60 34.58
C PRO A 111 16.52 -1.80 35.42
N VAL A 112 15.22 -2.09 35.38
CA VAL A 112 14.64 -3.24 36.11
C VAL A 112 15.23 -4.53 35.58
N ALA A 113 15.31 -4.72 34.28
CA ALA A 113 15.91 -5.91 33.67
C ALA A 113 17.41 -6.02 33.95
N ALA A 114 18.17 -4.93 33.85
CA ALA A 114 19.60 -4.92 34.13
C ALA A 114 19.92 -5.24 35.62
N ILE A 115 19.13 -4.69 36.55
CA ILE A 115 19.25 -5.01 37.99
C ILE A 115 18.90 -6.48 38.25
N ALA A 116 17.80 -6.97 37.66
CA ALA A 116 17.36 -8.35 37.77
C ALA A 116 18.43 -9.33 37.23
N ALA A 117 18.99 -9.02 36.04
CA ALA A 117 20.08 -9.80 35.47
C ALA A 117 21.31 -9.83 36.37
N ALA A 118 21.73 -8.67 36.89
CA ALA A 118 22.86 -8.59 37.80
C ALA A 118 22.62 -9.41 39.12
N ALA A 119 21.42 -9.29 39.70
CA ALA A 119 21.08 -10.00 40.92
C ALA A 119 21.04 -11.56 40.76
N THR A 120 20.72 -12.03 39.55
CA THR A 120 20.54 -13.44 39.26
C THR A 120 21.75 -14.15 38.62
N ILE A 121 22.86 -13.43 38.35
CA ILE A 121 24.07 -13.98 37.70
C ILE A 121 24.45 -15.35 38.28
N PRO A 122 24.63 -15.54 39.64
CA PRO A 122 25.05 -16.82 40.19
C PRO A 122 24.03 -17.93 39.96
N TRP A 123 22.74 -17.61 39.92
CA TRP A 123 21.69 -18.62 39.72
C TRP A 123 21.63 -19.05 38.25
N ILE A 124 21.82 -18.13 37.35
CA ILE A 124 21.83 -18.41 35.91
C ILE A 124 23.10 -19.20 35.56
N CYS A 125 24.28 -18.80 36.07
CA CYS A 125 25.52 -19.56 35.88
C CYS A 125 25.44 -20.97 36.49
N ALA A 126 24.93 -21.11 37.72
CA ALA A 126 24.75 -22.42 38.33
C ALA A 126 23.72 -23.29 37.57
N ALA A 127 22.70 -22.70 37.01
CA ALA A 127 21.76 -23.41 36.14
C ALA A 127 22.42 -23.85 34.83
N MET A 128 23.37 -23.10 34.32
CA MET A 128 24.15 -23.44 33.13
C MET A 128 25.23 -24.52 33.39
N ASP A 129 25.70 -24.70 34.64
CA ASP A 129 26.77 -25.66 35.04
C ASP A 129 26.27 -27.11 35.20
N GLY A 130 24.97 -27.33 35.19
CA GLY A 130 24.36 -28.60 35.63
C GLY A 130 24.64 -29.84 34.77
N THR A 131 25.38 -29.77 33.66
CA THR A 131 25.49 -30.88 32.72
C THR A 131 26.89 -31.40 32.37
N LYS A 132 27.98 -30.60 32.43
CA LYS A 132 29.38 -31.08 32.27
C LYS A 132 30.41 -30.06 32.77
N ALA A 133 31.14 -30.41 33.79
CA ALA A 133 31.93 -29.51 34.64
C ALA A 133 33.19 -28.86 34.04
N SER A 134 33.67 -29.19 32.86
CA SER A 134 35.03 -28.80 32.46
C SER A 134 35.18 -27.77 31.33
N SER A 135 34.12 -27.42 30.61
CA SER A 135 34.21 -26.48 29.48
C SER A 135 33.46 -25.15 29.67
N LEU A 136 32.86 -24.91 30.82
CA LEU A 136 31.80 -23.91 31.00
C LEU A 136 32.25 -22.57 31.63
N PHE A 137 33.49 -22.50 32.14
CA PHE A 137 34.03 -21.30 32.78
C PHE A 137 33.99 -20.06 31.90
N TRP A 138 34.34 -20.20 30.64
CA TRP A 138 34.32 -19.09 29.70
C TRP A 138 32.92 -18.52 29.41
N ARG A 139 31.91 -19.34 29.36
CA ARG A 139 30.53 -18.95 29.18
C ARG A 139 30.03 -18.12 30.35
N ASP A 140 30.32 -18.53 31.57
CA ASP A 140 29.95 -17.82 32.79
C ASP A 140 30.65 -16.46 32.85
N VAL A 141 31.94 -16.42 32.49
CA VAL A 141 32.69 -15.16 32.36
C VAL A 141 32.06 -14.26 31.33
N LEU A 142 31.74 -14.77 30.14
CA LEU A 142 31.09 -13.97 29.07
C LEU A 142 29.75 -13.44 29.54
N TYR A 143 28.92 -14.23 30.23
CA TYR A 143 27.64 -13.77 30.78
C TYR A 143 27.82 -12.70 31.86
N ALA A 144 28.75 -12.85 32.75
CA ALA A 144 29.06 -11.83 33.76
C ALA A 144 29.55 -10.53 33.14
N VAL A 145 30.41 -10.60 32.10
CA VAL A 145 30.86 -9.43 31.35
C VAL A 145 29.69 -8.75 30.61
N GLU A 146 28.85 -9.55 29.93
CA GLU A 146 27.68 -9.08 29.23
C GLU A 146 26.72 -8.30 30.14
N VAL A 147 26.37 -8.88 31.30
CA VAL A 147 25.52 -8.20 32.29
C VAL A 147 26.18 -6.91 32.83
N GLY A 148 27.50 -6.92 33.06
CA GLY A 148 28.23 -5.71 33.49
C GLY A 148 28.21 -4.58 32.44
N VAL A 149 28.41 -4.92 31.16
CA VAL A 149 28.36 -3.97 30.04
C VAL A 149 26.91 -3.48 29.85
N LEU A 150 25.92 -4.36 29.92
CA LEU A 150 24.50 -4.01 29.84
C LEU A 150 24.10 -3.03 30.92
N PHE A 151 24.50 -3.33 32.17
CA PHE A 151 24.23 -2.46 33.32
C PHE A 151 24.88 -1.10 33.15
N ALA A 152 26.13 -1.02 32.71
CA ALA A 152 26.82 0.24 32.43
C ALA A 152 26.12 1.06 31.34
N TYR A 153 25.71 0.41 30.27
CA TYR A 153 24.98 1.05 29.17
C TYR A 153 23.68 1.67 29.65
N VAL A 154 22.84 0.88 30.32
CA VAL A 154 21.55 1.35 30.85
C VAL A 154 21.71 2.45 31.89
N ALA A 155 22.64 2.26 32.85
CA ALA A 155 22.92 3.27 33.88
C ALA A 155 23.36 4.61 33.25
N SER A 156 24.22 4.58 32.24
CA SER A 156 24.68 5.79 31.55
C SER A 156 23.55 6.52 30.83
N GLU A 157 22.61 5.79 30.20
CA GLU A 157 21.47 6.39 29.53
C GLU A 157 20.48 7.01 30.52
N VAL A 158 20.25 6.34 31.66
CA VAL A 158 19.42 6.88 32.75
C VAL A 158 20.02 8.14 33.34
N VAL A 159 21.32 8.12 33.70
CA VAL A 159 22.02 9.30 34.25
C VAL A 159 21.99 10.46 33.26
N PHE A 160 22.24 10.18 31.99
CA PHE A 160 22.16 11.19 30.94
C PHE A 160 20.75 11.73 30.79
N GLY A 161 19.74 10.88 30.79
CA GLY A 161 18.33 11.30 30.74
C GLY A 161 17.92 12.18 31.90
N ILE A 162 18.43 11.91 33.12
CA ILE A 162 18.21 12.75 34.32
C ILE A 162 18.89 14.10 34.14
N THR A 163 20.16 14.12 33.75
CA THR A 163 20.96 15.36 33.63
C THR A 163 20.45 16.29 32.53
N GLU A 164 19.92 15.74 31.43
CA GLU A 164 19.34 16.49 30.31
C GLU A 164 17.85 16.82 30.51
N GLY A 165 17.25 16.41 31.62
CA GLY A 165 15.83 16.63 31.90
C GLY A 165 14.87 15.87 30.92
N LYS A 166 15.36 14.84 30.24
CA LYS A 166 14.62 14.06 29.22
C LYS A 166 13.72 12.97 29.79
N ILE A 167 13.77 12.71 31.10
CA ILE A 167 12.99 11.61 31.74
C ILE A 167 11.53 12.04 32.06
N LYS A 168 11.14 13.27 31.80
CA LYS A 168 9.73 13.67 31.99
C LYS A 168 8.82 12.98 31.00
N THR A 169 8.06 12.00 31.50
CA THR A 169 7.11 11.21 30.72
C THR A 169 5.70 11.46 31.23
N ASP A 170 4.79 11.77 30.34
CA ASP A 170 3.37 11.89 30.67
C ASP A 170 2.74 10.46 30.82
N ARG A 171 1.63 10.36 31.56
CA ARG A 171 0.92 9.09 31.83
C ARG A 171 0.52 8.38 30.54
N ARG A 172 0.13 9.10 29.49
CA ARG A 172 -0.27 8.52 28.21
C ARG A 172 0.94 7.92 27.48
N GLN A 173 2.07 8.62 27.47
CA GLN A 173 3.32 8.13 26.86
C GLN A 173 3.83 6.89 27.58
N PHE A 174 3.76 6.85 28.91
CA PHE A 174 4.14 5.68 29.70
C PHE A 174 3.23 4.49 29.39
N ALA A 175 1.91 4.68 29.34
CA ALA A 175 0.98 3.61 28.99
C ALA A 175 1.22 3.05 27.58
N VAL A 176 1.47 3.93 26.59
CA VAL A 176 1.82 3.51 25.23
C VAL A 176 3.14 2.73 25.20
N ALA A 177 4.18 3.21 25.89
CA ALA A 177 5.47 2.52 25.95
C ALA A 177 5.37 1.19 26.68
N SER A 178 4.55 1.07 27.74
CA SER A 178 4.26 -0.20 28.43
C SER A 178 3.58 -1.21 27.50
N GLY A 179 2.59 -0.77 26.70
CA GLY A 179 1.94 -1.61 25.70
C GLY A 179 2.92 -2.07 24.61
N VAL A 180 3.75 -1.16 24.11
CA VAL A 180 4.80 -1.49 23.14
C VAL A 180 5.79 -2.49 23.71
N PHE A 181 6.24 -2.30 24.95
CA PHE A 181 7.16 -3.22 25.60
C PHE A 181 6.53 -4.60 25.84
N GLY A 182 5.25 -4.65 26.22
CA GLY A 182 4.50 -5.90 26.32
C GLY A 182 4.43 -6.67 25.00
N LEU A 183 4.20 -5.97 23.88
CA LEU A 183 4.23 -6.56 22.53
C LEU A 183 5.64 -7.04 22.16
N MET A 184 6.68 -6.29 22.54
CA MET A 184 8.07 -6.71 22.35
C MET A 184 8.39 -7.98 23.12
N LEU A 185 7.98 -8.07 24.39
CA LEU A 185 8.13 -9.29 25.19
C LEU A 185 7.43 -10.49 24.55
N LEU A 186 6.20 -10.32 24.08
CA LEU A 186 5.47 -11.40 23.40
C LEU A 186 6.18 -11.83 22.10
N SER A 187 6.68 -10.91 21.31
CA SER A 187 7.40 -11.23 20.05
C SER A 187 8.79 -11.81 20.29
N ALA A 188 9.39 -11.54 21.44
CA ALA A 188 10.66 -12.11 21.87
C ALA A 188 10.48 -13.37 22.75
N LEU A 189 9.29 -13.99 22.75
CA LEU A 189 9.03 -15.18 23.54
C LEU A 189 9.90 -16.35 23.03
N PRO A 190 10.80 -16.90 23.86
CA PRO A 190 11.68 -17.96 23.40
C PRO A 190 10.93 -19.26 23.09
N SER A 191 11.44 -20.03 22.14
CA SER A 191 10.81 -21.30 21.69
C SER A 191 10.59 -22.31 22.82
N TYR A 192 11.49 -22.36 23.77
CA TYR A 192 11.35 -23.23 24.96
C TYR A 192 10.19 -22.80 25.86
N ALA A 193 9.91 -21.49 25.97
CA ALA A 193 8.76 -21.02 26.73
C ALA A 193 7.44 -21.40 26.04
N ILE A 194 7.39 -21.37 24.72
CA ILE A 194 6.25 -21.85 23.94
C ILE A 194 6.05 -23.35 24.15
N GLN A 195 7.14 -24.14 24.13
CA GLN A 195 7.06 -25.56 24.39
C GLN A 195 6.55 -25.87 25.82
N VAL A 196 7.01 -25.12 26.80
CA VAL A 196 6.57 -25.31 28.21
C VAL A 196 5.10 -24.91 28.37
N LEU A 197 4.70 -23.81 27.84
CA LEU A 197 3.34 -23.29 28.00
C LEU A 197 2.29 -24.14 27.27
N PHE A 198 2.62 -24.66 26.10
CA PHE A 198 1.67 -25.33 25.22
C PHE A 198 1.97 -26.80 24.93
N GLY A 199 3.21 -27.24 25.14
CA GLY A 199 3.66 -28.59 24.80
C GLY A 199 3.67 -29.55 25.96
N TYR A 200 3.70 -29.07 27.22
CA TYR A 200 3.76 -29.94 28.39
C TYR A 200 2.42 -30.64 28.64
N GLY A 201 2.45 -31.98 28.71
CA GLY A 201 1.24 -32.79 28.91
C GLY A 201 0.29 -32.84 27.68
N SER A 202 0.61 -32.18 26.60
CA SER A 202 -0.16 -32.24 25.37
C SER A 202 0.13 -33.54 24.60
N PRO A 203 -0.86 -34.08 23.85
CA PRO A 203 -0.61 -35.22 22.99
C PRO A 203 0.45 -34.86 21.93
N THR A 204 1.30 -35.80 21.58
CA THR A 204 2.32 -35.64 20.55
C THR A 204 1.64 -35.44 19.21
N ILE A 205 1.76 -34.24 18.65
CA ILE A 205 1.23 -33.91 17.31
C ILE A 205 2.38 -34.06 16.34
N LEU A 206 2.43 -35.19 15.63
CA LEU A 206 3.48 -35.46 14.65
C LEU A 206 3.28 -34.61 13.38
N ILE A 207 4.40 -34.19 12.80
CA ILE A 207 4.40 -33.51 11.50
C ILE A 207 4.12 -34.55 10.43
N LYS A 208 3.00 -34.34 9.73
CA LYS A 208 2.67 -35.07 8.51
C LYS A 208 2.36 -34.06 7.43
N GLU A 209 3.03 -34.19 6.29
CA GLU A 209 2.83 -33.31 5.12
C GLU A 209 1.35 -33.21 4.78
N PHE A 210 0.88 -31.98 4.54
CA PHE A 210 -0.50 -31.64 4.22
C PHE A 210 -1.58 -32.12 5.23
N SER A 211 -1.18 -32.55 6.43
CA SER A 211 -2.12 -32.74 7.54
C SER A 211 -2.87 -31.45 7.87
N ILE A 212 -3.96 -31.55 8.65
CA ILE A 212 -4.71 -30.35 9.06
C ILE A 212 -3.84 -29.33 9.77
N TYR A 213 -2.92 -29.79 10.65
CA TYR A 213 -1.98 -28.91 11.37
C TYR A 213 -0.99 -28.25 10.43
N HIS A 214 -0.44 -28.99 9.46
CA HIS A 214 0.46 -28.43 8.44
C HIS A 214 -0.24 -27.36 7.60
N ARG A 215 -1.48 -27.59 7.17
CA ARG A 215 -2.26 -26.56 6.44
C ARG A 215 -2.54 -25.32 7.28
N ILE A 216 -2.87 -25.48 8.58
CA ILE A 216 -3.07 -24.35 9.49
C ILE A 216 -1.82 -23.47 9.55
N VAL A 217 -0.65 -24.09 9.70
CA VAL A 217 0.63 -23.38 9.76
C VAL A 217 0.95 -22.70 8.43
N LEU A 218 0.70 -23.35 7.29
CA LEU A 218 0.86 -22.74 5.97
C LEU A 218 -0.10 -21.55 5.75
N TYR A 219 -1.37 -21.69 6.14
CA TYR A 219 -2.30 -20.57 6.08
C TYR A 219 -1.89 -19.41 6.99
N ALA A 220 -1.37 -19.72 8.18
CA ALA A 220 -0.84 -18.69 9.07
C ALA A 220 0.35 -17.96 8.44
N ALA A 221 1.24 -18.64 7.73
CA ALA A 221 2.36 -18.03 7.02
C ALA A 221 1.91 -17.04 5.94
N ILE A 222 0.76 -17.30 5.29
CA ILE A 222 0.18 -16.42 4.27
C ILE A 222 -0.59 -15.25 4.93
N LEU A 223 -1.40 -15.51 5.94
CA LEU A 223 -2.32 -14.53 6.53
C LEU A 223 -1.62 -13.55 7.49
N LEU A 224 -0.60 -14.00 8.22
CA LEU A 224 0.12 -13.19 9.20
C LEU A 224 0.75 -11.92 8.58
N PRO A 225 1.40 -11.95 7.42
CA PRO A 225 1.92 -10.75 6.77
C PRO A 225 0.86 -9.69 6.50
N PHE A 226 -0.36 -10.10 6.09
CA PHE A 226 -1.46 -9.16 5.89
C PHE A 226 -1.87 -8.49 7.20
N ALA A 227 -2.05 -9.27 8.27
CA ALA A 227 -2.40 -8.75 9.59
C ALA A 227 -1.36 -7.72 10.06
N VAL A 228 -0.07 -8.04 9.96
CA VAL A 228 1.03 -7.15 10.32
C VAL A 228 1.07 -5.92 9.43
N HIS A 229 0.89 -6.08 8.12
CA HIS A 229 0.81 -4.95 7.19
C HIS A 229 -0.31 -3.98 7.59
N PHE A 230 -1.52 -4.47 7.84
CA PHE A 230 -2.66 -3.63 8.23
C PHE A 230 -2.44 -2.95 9.58
N ALA A 231 -1.81 -3.62 10.55
CA ALA A 231 -1.47 -3.04 11.84
C ALA A 231 -0.43 -1.91 11.72
N LEU A 232 0.60 -2.09 10.90
CA LEU A 232 1.73 -1.18 10.80
C LEU A 232 1.59 -0.09 9.71
N ARG A 233 0.76 -0.27 8.69
CA ARG A 233 0.69 0.64 7.53
C ARG A 233 0.38 2.11 7.86
N LYS A 234 -0.30 2.36 8.99
CA LYS A 234 -0.66 3.72 9.45
C LYS A 234 0.43 4.36 10.30
N GLN A 235 1.42 3.59 10.76
CA GLN A 235 2.54 4.10 11.53
C GLN A 235 3.51 4.84 10.60
N ASP A 236 4.33 5.72 11.17
CA ASP A 236 5.39 6.38 10.41
C ASP A 236 6.49 5.41 9.97
N TYR A 237 7.39 5.88 9.11
CA TYR A 237 8.45 5.06 8.54
C TYR A 237 9.38 4.43 9.59
N ASP A 238 9.79 5.20 10.60
CA ASP A 238 10.76 4.73 11.60
C ASP A 238 10.12 3.73 12.57
N HIS A 239 8.85 3.88 12.94
CA HIS A 239 8.13 2.89 13.74
C HIS A 239 7.94 1.58 12.98
N ARG A 240 7.55 1.62 11.71
CA ARG A 240 7.43 0.40 10.88
C ARG A 240 8.76 -0.33 10.77
N ARG A 241 9.81 0.40 10.44
CA ARG A 241 11.15 -0.16 10.31
C ARG A 241 11.64 -0.74 11.62
N TYR A 242 11.42 -0.06 12.74
CA TYR A 242 11.83 -0.53 14.06
C TYR A 242 11.11 -1.83 14.46
N ALA A 243 9.79 -1.90 14.27
CA ALA A 243 9.03 -3.10 14.58
C ALA A 243 9.57 -4.32 13.83
N LEU A 244 9.88 -4.19 12.53
CA LEU A 244 10.48 -5.26 11.76
C LEU A 244 11.93 -5.56 12.17
N THR A 245 12.71 -4.54 12.55
CA THR A 245 14.07 -4.73 13.08
C THR A 245 14.03 -5.55 14.36
N PHE A 246 13.19 -5.16 15.31
CA PHE A 246 13.05 -5.88 16.57
C PHE A 246 12.66 -7.35 16.33
N TRP A 247 11.69 -7.56 15.48
CA TRP A 247 11.18 -8.91 15.18
C TRP A 247 12.21 -9.78 14.47
N SER A 248 12.93 -9.22 13.51
CA SER A 248 13.99 -9.96 12.81
C SER A 248 15.17 -10.30 13.70
N VAL A 249 15.54 -9.43 14.65
CA VAL A 249 16.59 -9.72 15.64
C VAL A 249 16.11 -10.78 16.63
N ALA A 250 14.86 -10.69 17.10
CA ALA A 250 14.27 -11.72 17.97
C ALA A 250 14.25 -13.10 17.29
N ALA A 251 13.88 -13.15 15.99
CA ALA A 251 13.91 -14.38 15.21
C ALA A 251 15.33 -14.92 15.00
N LEU A 252 16.31 -14.05 14.74
CA LEU A 252 17.72 -14.43 14.63
C LEU A 252 18.21 -15.08 15.93
N ILE A 253 17.89 -14.49 17.06
CA ILE A 253 18.29 -15.01 18.36
C ILE A 253 17.57 -16.33 18.64
N SER A 254 16.29 -16.46 18.32
CA SER A 254 15.57 -17.74 18.40
C SER A 254 16.22 -18.81 17.52
N TYR A 255 16.67 -18.43 16.32
CA TYR A 255 17.43 -19.34 15.45
C TYR A 255 18.75 -19.79 16.09
N CYS A 256 19.49 -18.90 16.75
CA CYS A 256 20.71 -19.23 17.44
C CYS A 256 20.51 -20.25 18.57
N TYR A 257 19.33 -20.36 19.16
CA TYR A 257 18.98 -21.43 20.09
C TYR A 257 19.01 -22.85 19.50
N LYS A 258 18.75 -22.96 18.18
CA LYS A 258 18.83 -24.25 17.49
C LYS A 258 20.29 -24.66 17.24
N VAL A 259 21.14 -23.68 17.01
CA VAL A 259 22.58 -23.86 16.79
C VAL A 259 23.23 -24.04 18.16
N THR A 260 23.00 -25.20 18.80
CA THR A 260 23.45 -25.51 20.14
C THR A 260 24.97 -25.55 20.31
N VAL A 261 25.67 -25.66 19.22
CA VAL A 261 27.11 -25.44 19.12
C VAL A 261 27.32 -25.02 17.66
N LEU A 262 27.91 -23.87 17.42
CA LEU A 262 28.87 -23.82 16.36
C LEU A 262 30.06 -24.69 16.79
N SER A 263 29.81 -25.99 16.89
CA SER A 263 30.87 -26.90 16.65
C SER A 263 31.29 -26.58 15.23
N ILE A 264 32.39 -25.82 15.09
CA ILE A 264 33.06 -25.70 13.78
C ILE A 264 33.28 -27.12 13.22
N ALA A 265 33.25 -28.13 14.07
CA ALA A 265 33.31 -29.54 13.76
C ALA A 265 31.97 -30.13 13.22
N ASP A 266 30.81 -29.61 13.59
CA ASP A 266 29.55 -30.04 13.00
C ASP A 266 29.18 -29.15 11.81
N LEU A 267 29.71 -29.50 10.64
CA LEU A 267 29.52 -28.79 9.38
C LEU A 267 28.04 -28.73 8.96
N SER A 268 27.20 -29.70 9.41
CA SER A 268 25.78 -29.75 9.05
C SER A 268 24.98 -28.63 9.69
N SER A 269 25.45 -28.07 10.80
CA SER A 269 24.80 -26.96 11.51
C SER A 269 25.11 -25.57 10.94
N TRP A 270 26.00 -25.46 9.96
CA TRP A 270 26.35 -24.16 9.37
C TRP A 270 25.14 -23.48 8.71
N PRO A 271 24.96 -22.16 8.88
CA PRO A 271 23.77 -21.45 8.40
C PRO A 271 23.82 -21.15 6.90
N LEU A 272 24.21 -22.12 6.09
CA LEU A 272 24.42 -21.92 4.64
C LEU A 272 23.16 -22.24 3.80
N HIS A 273 22.11 -22.81 4.36
CA HIS A 273 20.83 -22.89 3.66
C HIS A 273 20.23 -21.49 3.44
N LEU A 274 19.53 -21.29 2.32
CA LEU A 274 18.92 -19.99 1.99
C LEU A 274 18.05 -19.40 3.09
N CYS A 275 17.17 -20.20 3.69
CA CYS A 275 16.32 -19.77 4.79
C CYS A 275 17.13 -19.31 6.02
N ASN A 276 18.26 -19.95 6.29
CA ASN A 276 19.12 -19.64 7.43
C ASN A 276 19.91 -18.35 7.18
N THR A 277 20.42 -18.13 5.96
CA THR A 277 21.13 -16.89 5.62
C THR A 277 20.23 -15.66 5.75
N ALA A 278 18.92 -15.80 5.50
CA ALA A 278 17.96 -14.73 5.70
C ALA A 278 17.94 -14.20 7.13
N MET A 279 18.12 -15.09 8.12
CA MET A 279 18.12 -14.68 9.53
C MET A 279 19.20 -13.67 9.87
N PHE A 280 20.34 -13.72 9.18
CA PHE A 280 21.44 -12.77 9.35
C PHE A 280 21.27 -11.54 8.44
N ILE A 281 20.81 -11.75 7.21
CA ILE A 281 20.71 -10.68 6.19
C ILE A 281 19.59 -9.69 6.52
N VAL A 282 18.41 -10.18 6.93
CA VAL A 282 17.23 -9.33 7.16
C VAL A 282 17.46 -8.27 8.25
N PRO A 283 17.96 -8.61 9.47
CA PRO A 283 18.30 -7.59 10.47
C PRO A 283 19.32 -6.57 9.98
N VAL A 284 20.35 -7.02 9.26
CA VAL A 284 21.39 -6.14 8.69
C VAL A 284 20.78 -5.15 7.70
N CYS A 285 19.93 -5.63 6.78
CA CYS A 285 19.20 -4.76 5.85
C CYS A 285 18.37 -3.70 6.57
N LEU A 286 17.65 -4.11 7.61
CA LEU A 286 16.79 -3.21 8.38
C LEU A 286 17.59 -2.20 9.21
N MET A 287 18.68 -2.62 9.86
CA MET A 287 19.50 -1.74 10.69
C MET A 287 20.31 -0.74 9.85
N PHE A 288 20.90 -1.18 8.75
CA PHE A 288 21.82 -0.36 7.94
C PHE A 288 21.22 0.20 6.65
N LYS A 289 19.96 -0.09 6.35
CA LYS A 289 19.26 0.29 5.09
C LYS A 289 20.01 -0.22 3.85
N TRP A 290 20.47 -1.46 3.89
CA TRP A 290 21.28 -2.02 2.83
C TRP A 290 20.41 -2.66 1.75
N ASP A 291 20.06 -1.89 0.74
CA ASP A 291 19.10 -2.24 -0.31
C ASP A 291 19.56 -3.41 -1.21
N LYS A 292 20.85 -3.47 -1.56
CA LYS A 292 21.38 -4.55 -2.41
C LYS A 292 21.19 -5.94 -1.80
N LEU A 293 21.44 -6.08 -0.50
CA LEU A 293 21.21 -7.33 0.21
C LEU A 293 19.71 -7.61 0.38
N PHE A 294 18.89 -6.57 0.54
CA PHE A 294 17.45 -6.71 0.62
C PHE A 294 16.86 -7.38 -0.62
N TYR A 295 17.26 -6.95 -1.82
CA TYR A 295 16.72 -7.55 -3.05
C TYR A 295 17.14 -9.01 -3.23
N PHE A 296 18.36 -9.37 -2.82
CA PHE A 296 18.76 -10.78 -2.75
C PHE A 296 17.79 -11.58 -1.86
N THR A 297 17.53 -11.09 -0.66
CA THR A 297 16.62 -11.75 0.28
C THR A 297 15.20 -11.87 -0.29
N LEU A 298 14.69 -10.81 -0.93
CA LEU A 298 13.35 -10.76 -1.50
C LEU A 298 13.13 -11.83 -2.59
N PHE A 299 14.11 -12.06 -3.45
CA PHE A 299 13.94 -12.96 -4.59
C PHE A 299 14.42 -14.39 -4.32
N ILE A 300 15.42 -14.54 -3.46
CA ILE A 300 16.10 -15.82 -3.29
C ILE A 300 15.70 -16.49 -1.97
N ASN A 301 15.84 -15.79 -0.84
CA ASN A 301 15.56 -16.41 0.47
C ASN A 301 14.06 -16.71 0.68
N VAL A 302 13.17 -15.82 0.19
CA VAL A 302 11.71 -16.00 0.28
C VAL A 302 11.31 -17.35 -0.34
N MET A 303 11.89 -17.68 -1.50
CA MET A 303 11.58 -18.94 -2.18
C MET A 303 12.10 -20.16 -1.42
N GLY A 304 13.34 -20.10 -0.94
CA GLY A 304 13.89 -21.19 -0.14
C GLY A 304 13.05 -21.47 1.10
N ALA A 305 12.60 -20.41 1.78
CA ALA A 305 11.73 -20.54 2.94
C ALA A 305 10.35 -21.11 2.61
N PHE A 306 9.76 -20.66 1.49
CA PHE A 306 8.46 -21.18 1.04
C PHE A 306 8.53 -22.67 0.73
N LEU A 307 9.51 -23.10 -0.06
CA LEU A 307 9.70 -24.53 -0.40
C LEU A 307 9.91 -25.39 0.84
N ALA A 308 10.74 -24.92 1.80
CA ALA A 308 10.98 -25.64 3.04
C ALA A 308 9.72 -25.74 3.92
N MET A 309 8.83 -24.76 3.88
CA MET A 309 7.55 -24.82 4.60
C MET A 309 6.56 -25.79 3.96
N VAL A 310 6.55 -25.86 2.64
CA VAL A 310 5.65 -26.79 1.88
C VAL A 310 6.13 -28.23 2.02
N MET A 311 7.44 -28.45 2.01
CA MET A 311 8.08 -29.76 2.12
C MET A 311 9.07 -29.78 3.31
N PRO A 312 8.56 -29.85 4.54
CA PRO A 312 9.42 -29.79 5.74
C PRO A 312 10.25 -31.06 5.89
N ASN A 313 11.57 -30.93 5.90
CA ASN A 313 12.48 -32.02 6.22
C ASN A 313 12.71 -32.07 7.74
N THR A 314 11.74 -32.56 8.49
CA THR A 314 11.79 -32.61 9.96
C THR A 314 11.84 -34.03 10.54
N GLY A 315 11.77 -35.07 9.69
CA GLY A 315 11.62 -36.46 10.10
C GLY A 315 10.21 -36.81 10.59
N ASP A 316 9.81 -38.07 10.40
CA ASP A 316 8.43 -38.55 10.64
C ASP A 316 8.03 -38.58 12.12
N THR A 317 8.97 -38.38 13.03
CA THR A 317 8.77 -38.42 14.50
C THR A 317 8.76 -37.04 15.15
N ALA A 318 8.87 -35.97 14.37
CA ALA A 318 8.98 -34.63 14.94
C ALA A 318 7.62 -34.11 15.44
N ASN A 319 7.60 -33.58 16.67
CA ASN A 319 6.41 -32.96 17.27
C ASN A 319 6.37 -31.44 16.96
N TYR A 320 5.21 -30.93 16.57
CA TYR A 320 5.01 -29.50 16.32
C TYR A 320 5.40 -28.59 17.48
N LEU A 321 5.22 -29.04 18.71
CA LEU A 321 5.53 -28.29 19.93
C LEU A 321 6.95 -28.55 20.47
N SER A 322 7.81 -29.25 19.74
CA SER A 322 9.23 -29.36 20.10
C SER A 322 9.98 -28.05 19.75
N VAL A 323 11.01 -27.72 20.57
CA VAL A 323 11.82 -26.49 20.34
C VAL A 323 12.40 -26.44 18.93
N GLY A 324 12.90 -27.59 18.44
CA GLY A 324 13.47 -27.66 17.08
C GLY A 324 12.47 -27.32 15.97
N VAL A 325 11.23 -27.79 16.11
CA VAL A 325 10.16 -27.54 15.13
C VAL A 325 9.61 -26.11 15.25
N ILE A 326 9.44 -25.59 16.48
CA ILE A 326 9.06 -24.19 16.68
C ILE A 326 10.10 -23.26 16.05
N ASN A 327 11.39 -23.52 16.27
CA ASN A 327 12.46 -22.75 15.66
C ASN A 327 12.47 -22.87 14.13
N PHE A 328 12.17 -24.06 13.59
CA PHE A 328 12.02 -24.25 12.16
C PHE A 328 10.94 -23.31 11.59
N TRP A 329 9.76 -23.25 12.19
CA TRP A 329 8.68 -22.38 11.72
C TRP A 329 8.98 -20.90 11.90
N VAL A 330 9.54 -20.48 13.04
CA VAL A 330 9.94 -19.09 13.29
C VAL A 330 10.97 -18.61 12.27
N ASN A 331 11.97 -19.44 11.97
CA ASN A 331 12.99 -19.18 10.98
C ASN A 331 12.36 -19.00 9.58
N HIS A 332 11.59 -19.98 9.12
CA HIS A 332 11.02 -19.96 7.79
C HIS A 332 9.94 -18.88 7.62
N TYR A 333 9.15 -18.60 8.64
CA TYR A 333 8.23 -17.47 8.64
C TYR A 333 8.98 -16.14 8.48
N CYS A 334 10.03 -15.94 9.27
CA CYS A 334 10.81 -14.72 9.18
C CYS A 334 11.47 -14.57 7.79
N ALA A 335 12.07 -15.64 7.28
CA ALA A 335 12.69 -15.62 5.95
C ALA A 335 11.69 -15.39 4.82
N PHE A 336 10.45 -15.87 4.97
CA PHE A 336 9.40 -15.76 3.97
C PHE A 336 8.72 -14.39 3.99
N PHE A 337 8.17 -13.96 5.12
CA PHE A 337 7.31 -12.78 5.13
C PHE A 337 8.02 -11.45 5.45
N MET A 338 9.18 -11.47 6.15
CA MET A 338 9.88 -10.22 6.45
C MET A 338 10.28 -9.42 5.22
N PRO A 339 10.89 -10.01 4.18
CA PRO A 339 11.21 -9.25 2.96
C PRO A 339 9.95 -8.71 2.26
N VAL A 340 8.85 -9.46 2.28
CA VAL A 340 7.56 -9.02 1.72
C VAL A 340 7.00 -7.84 2.52
N LEU A 341 7.06 -7.88 3.86
CA LEU A 341 6.65 -6.77 4.71
C LEU A 341 7.54 -5.53 4.54
N MET A 342 8.86 -5.71 4.42
CA MET A 342 9.80 -4.61 4.17
C MET A 342 9.46 -3.85 2.90
N LEU A 343 8.95 -4.55 1.90
CA LEU A 343 8.51 -3.98 0.63
C LEU A 343 7.11 -3.38 0.72
N SER A 344 6.13 -4.13 1.22
CA SER A 344 4.73 -3.69 1.30
C SER A 344 4.52 -2.49 2.24
N LEU A 345 5.32 -2.39 3.31
CA LEU A 345 5.36 -1.25 4.22
C LEU A 345 6.25 -0.10 3.72
N ARG A 346 6.77 -0.18 2.49
CA ARG A 346 7.60 0.86 1.85
C ARG A 346 8.87 1.20 2.64
N ILE A 347 9.51 0.22 3.29
CA ILE A 347 10.80 0.39 3.95
C ILE A 347 11.91 0.43 2.89
N PHE A 348 11.79 -0.40 1.88
CA PHE A 348 12.61 -0.37 0.68
C PHE A 348 11.76 -0.05 -0.55
N SER A 349 12.41 0.51 -1.57
CA SER A 349 11.76 0.81 -2.85
C SER A 349 11.42 -0.48 -3.61
N ARG A 350 10.53 -0.37 -4.57
CA ARG A 350 10.21 -1.49 -5.46
C ARG A 350 11.43 -1.90 -6.26
N PRO A 351 11.64 -3.21 -6.45
CA PRO A 351 12.74 -3.69 -7.26
C PRO A 351 12.53 -3.30 -8.72
N LYS A 352 13.64 -2.94 -9.38
CA LYS A 352 13.70 -2.79 -10.84
C LYS A 352 14.36 -4.03 -11.43
N LEU A 353 14.19 -4.29 -12.71
CA LEU A 353 14.80 -5.42 -13.40
C LEU A 353 16.30 -5.56 -13.15
N LYS A 354 17.01 -4.43 -13.04
CA LYS A 354 18.44 -4.41 -12.72
C LYS A 354 18.77 -5.04 -11.36
N GLN A 355 17.99 -4.75 -10.32
CA GLN A 355 18.17 -5.35 -8.99
C GLN A 355 17.85 -6.85 -8.99
N PHE A 356 16.83 -7.25 -9.75
CA PHE A 356 16.50 -8.65 -9.93
C PHE A 356 17.65 -9.41 -10.59
N ILE A 357 18.21 -8.90 -11.69
CA ILE A 357 19.36 -9.50 -12.37
C ILE A 357 20.56 -9.60 -11.42
N TYR A 358 20.86 -8.55 -10.65
CA TYR A 358 21.94 -8.60 -9.66
C TYR A 358 21.71 -9.66 -8.59
N SER A 359 20.46 -9.87 -8.15
CA SER A 359 20.11 -10.91 -7.20
C SER A 359 20.34 -12.30 -7.79
N LEU A 360 20.00 -12.52 -9.06
CA LEU A 360 20.26 -13.79 -9.76
C LEU A 360 21.76 -14.05 -9.94
N VAL A 361 22.54 -13.04 -10.28
CA VAL A 361 24.02 -13.17 -10.40
C VAL A 361 24.62 -13.49 -9.04
N ALA A 362 24.21 -12.79 -7.98
CA ALA A 362 24.68 -13.07 -6.63
C ALA A 362 24.28 -14.49 -6.18
N PHE A 363 23.07 -14.93 -6.54
CA PHE A 363 22.63 -16.30 -6.30
C PHE A 363 23.49 -17.33 -7.04
N ALA A 364 23.76 -17.10 -8.32
CA ALA A 364 24.60 -18.01 -9.11
C ALA A 364 26.00 -18.16 -8.49
N LEU A 365 26.62 -17.05 -8.06
CA LEU A 365 27.91 -17.08 -7.38
C LEU A 365 27.84 -17.83 -6.04
N TYR A 366 26.77 -17.56 -5.26
CA TYR A 366 26.56 -18.23 -3.99
C TYR A 366 26.28 -19.74 -4.18
N TYR A 367 25.48 -20.08 -5.20
CA TYR A 367 25.16 -21.46 -5.54
C TYR A 367 26.43 -22.27 -5.90
N VAL A 368 27.28 -21.70 -6.78
CA VAL A 368 28.56 -22.31 -7.12
C VAL A 368 29.43 -22.52 -5.89
N LEU A 369 29.52 -21.51 -5.00
CA LEU A 369 30.26 -21.63 -3.73
C LEU A 369 29.72 -22.80 -2.90
N ILE A 370 28.41 -22.93 -2.78
CA ILE A 370 27.77 -24.00 -2.01
C ILE A 370 28.03 -25.39 -2.61
N LEU A 371 28.05 -25.53 -3.94
CA LEU A 371 28.41 -26.79 -4.58
C LEU A 371 29.84 -27.23 -4.17
N PHE A 372 30.80 -26.29 -4.13
CA PHE A 372 32.15 -26.59 -3.67
C PHE A 372 32.20 -26.90 -2.17
N VAL A 373 31.44 -26.15 -1.34
CA VAL A 373 31.35 -26.40 0.10
C VAL A 373 30.79 -27.80 0.36
N ASN A 374 29.70 -28.18 -0.31
CA ASN A 374 29.08 -29.52 -0.17
C ASN A 374 30.09 -30.60 -0.60
N ALA A 375 30.72 -30.46 -1.76
CA ALA A 375 31.70 -31.43 -2.25
C ALA A 375 32.95 -31.54 -1.31
N TRP A 376 33.35 -30.45 -0.66
CA TRP A 376 34.43 -30.47 0.32
C TRP A 376 33.99 -31.11 1.64
N CYS A 377 32.87 -30.68 2.20
CA CYS A 377 32.37 -31.10 3.50
C CYS A 377 31.97 -32.57 3.51
N SER A 378 31.49 -33.12 2.40
CA SER A 378 31.11 -34.52 2.29
C SER A 378 32.28 -35.51 2.55
N ASN A 379 33.53 -35.05 2.47
CA ASN A 379 34.68 -35.85 2.85
C ASN A 379 34.82 -36.04 4.39
N TYR A 380 34.16 -35.18 5.18
CA TYR A 380 34.27 -35.18 6.65
C TYR A 380 32.95 -35.58 7.31
N ASN A 381 31.84 -35.19 6.71
CA ASN A 381 30.50 -35.52 7.14
C ASN A 381 29.58 -35.71 5.92
N PRO A 382 29.16 -36.94 5.60
CA PRO A 382 28.31 -37.20 4.41
C PRO A 382 26.92 -36.61 4.53
N ASP A 383 26.46 -36.27 5.74
CA ASP A 383 25.12 -35.67 5.96
C ASP A 383 25.08 -34.17 5.65
N VAL A 384 26.23 -33.58 5.30
CA VAL A 384 26.29 -32.16 4.89
C VAL A 384 25.80 -31.97 3.48
N ASP A 385 24.63 -31.40 3.31
CA ASP A 385 24.07 -31.07 2.00
C ASP A 385 23.23 -29.79 2.03
N PHE A 386 23.91 -28.67 1.86
CA PHE A 386 23.23 -27.39 1.74
C PHE A 386 22.52 -27.30 0.38
N PHE A 387 21.27 -26.85 0.37
CA PHE A 387 20.36 -26.80 -0.79
C PHE A 387 19.92 -28.18 -1.33
N PHE A 388 20.21 -29.28 -0.67
CA PHE A 388 19.84 -30.62 -1.16
C PHE A 388 20.39 -30.94 -2.56
N THR A 389 21.63 -30.47 -2.84
CA THR A 389 22.24 -30.60 -4.18
C THR A 389 23.03 -31.87 -4.36
N ASN A 390 23.34 -32.57 -3.25
CA ASN A 390 24.11 -33.82 -3.23
C ASN A 390 23.28 -35.03 -2.76
N SER A 391 22.27 -34.81 -1.91
CA SER A 391 21.39 -35.85 -1.42
C SER A 391 20.32 -36.22 -2.47
N ASP A 392 19.65 -37.33 -2.24
CA ASP A 392 18.52 -37.83 -3.00
C ASP A 392 17.15 -37.28 -2.54
N PHE A 393 17.13 -36.54 -1.44
CA PHE A 393 15.88 -36.04 -0.81
C PHE A 393 14.91 -35.39 -1.81
N ILE A 394 15.40 -34.49 -2.67
CA ILE A 394 14.54 -33.85 -3.70
C ILE A 394 14.29 -34.84 -4.85
N ALA A 395 15.29 -35.66 -5.21
CA ALA A 395 15.15 -36.64 -6.27
C ALA A 395 14.08 -37.69 -5.92
N GLU A 396 14.05 -38.20 -4.69
CA GLU A 396 13.01 -39.08 -4.17
C GLU A 396 11.61 -38.46 -4.27
N LYS A 397 11.48 -37.19 -3.95
CA LYS A 397 10.19 -36.46 -4.04
C LYS A 397 9.73 -36.24 -5.49
N LEU A 398 10.65 -36.06 -6.42
CA LEU A 398 10.36 -35.87 -7.86
C LEU A 398 10.23 -37.17 -8.64
N GLY A 399 10.70 -38.29 -8.08
CA GLY A 399 10.62 -39.63 -8.65
C GLY A 399 11.85 -40.03 -9.46
N GLN A 400 11.82 -41.26 -9.98
CA GLN A 400 12.93 -41.96 -10.62
C GLN A 400 13.69 -41.15 -11.70
N TRP A 401 12.96 -40.33 -12.47
CA TRP A 401 13.58 -39.48 -13.50
C TRP A 401 14.60 -38.51 -12.95
N ALA A 402 14.35 -37.99 -11.75
CA ALA A 402 15.27 -37.04 -11.09
C ALA A 402 16.47 -37.77 -10.43
N GLU A 403 16.26 -38.97 -9.96
CA GLU A 403 17.36 -39.85 -9.49
C GLU A 403 18.27 -40.23 -10.67
N ASP A 404 17.73 -40.54 -11.84
CA ASP A 404 18.51 -40.85 -13.02
C ASP A 404 19.45 -39.72 -13.47
N LEU A 405 19.08 -38.46 -13.22
CA LEU A 405 19.95 -37.32 -13.51
C LEU A 405 21.19 -37.28 -12.61
N ARG A 406 21.15 -37.91 -11.43
CA ARG A 406 22.29 -38.02 -10.51
C ARG A 406 23.31 -39.07 -10.97
N ASN A 407 22.97 -39.93 -11.89
CA ASN A 407 23.91 -40.92 -12.46
C ASN A 407 25.07 -40.28 -13.21
N THR A 408 24.92 -38.99 -13.64
CA THR A 408 26.03 -38.26 -14.23
C THR A 408 26.91 -37.65 -13.11
N VAL A 409 28.01 -38.34 -12.82
CA VAL A 409 28.95 -37.95 -11.74
C VAL A 409 30.23 -37.40 -12.32
N TRP A 410 30.62 -36.21 -11.83
CA TRP A 410 31.93 -35.65 -12.09
C TRP A 410 32.72 -35.55 -10.81
N SER A 411 33.97 -36.11 -10.79
CA SER A 411 34.78 -36.04 -9.58
C SER A 411 36.25 -35.81 -9.92
N PHE A 412 36.92 -35.06 -9.03
CA PHE A 412 38.36 -34.86 -9.04
C PHE A 412 38.91 -34.72 -7.62
N ASN A 413 40.22 -34.84 -7.46
CA ASN A 413 40.84 -34.76 -6.13
C ASN A 413 41.54 -33.42 -5.94
N ILE A 414 41.37 -32.82 -4.76
CA ILE A 414 42.15 -31.68 -4.27
C ILE A 414 42.89 -32.17 -3.02
N GLY A 415 44.19 -32.43 -3.16
CA GLY A 415 44.98 -33.03 -2.10
C GLY A 415 44.45 -34.42 -1.75
N LYS A 416 44.05 -34.60 -0.48
CA LYS A 416 43.45 -35.86 0.06
C LYS A 416 41.94 -35.94 -0.12
N ASN A 417 41.27 -34.83 -0.49
CA ASN A 417 39.81 -34.75 -0.52
C ASN A 417 39.30 -35.02 -1.94
N LYS A 418 38.31 -35.89 -2.07
CA LYS A 418 37.61 -36.18 -3.32
C LYS A 418 36.40 -35.24 -3.44
N MET A 419 36.43 -34.39 -4.47
CA MET A 419 35.34 -33.50 -4.82
C MET A 419 34.40 -34.22 -5.76
N VAL A 420 33.11 -34.36 -5.38
CA VAL A 420 32.09 -35.04 -6.15
C VAL A 420 30.99 -34.09 -6.48
N PHE A 421 30.60 -34.06 -7.77
CA PHE A 421 29.52 -33.21 -8.30
C PHE A 421 28.55 -34.03 -9.14
N TYR A 422 27.30 -33.58 -9.18
CA TYR A 422 26.22 -34.13 -9.99
C TYR A 422 25.73 -33.07 -11.02
N PRO A 423 26.50 -32.77 -12.06
CA PRO A 423 26.34 -31.54 -12.83
C PRO A 423 24.96 -31.40 -13.49
N VAL A 424 24.37 -32.48 -14.02
CA VAL A 424 23.06 -32.42 -14.67
C VAL A 424 21.95 -32.15 -13.63
N TYR A 425 21.96 -32.85 -12.51
CA TYR A 425 21.02 -32.66 -11.42
C TYR A 425 21.15 -31.26 -10.79
N GLN A 426 22.37 -30.83 -10.51
CA GLN A 426 22.66 -29.53 -9.93
C GLN A 426 22.29 -28.38 -10.87
N MET A 427 22.49 -28.53 -12.20
CA MET A 427 22.06 -27.55 -13.18
C MET A 427 20.55 -27.44 -13.26
N LEU A 428 19.83 -28.59 -13.26
CA LEU A 428 18.37 -28.59 -13.22
C LEU A 428 17.85 -27.87 -11.99
N PHE A 429 18.43 -28.16 -10.83
CA PHE A 429 18.03 -27.53 -9.58
C PHE A 429 18.23 -26.01 -9.62
N PHE A 430 19.37 -25.55 -10.13
CA PHE A 430 19.63 -24.12 -10.37
C PHE A 430 18.58 -23.48 -11.28
N LEU A 431 18.27 -24.14 -12.42
CA LEU A 431 17.28 -23.65 -13.38
C LEU A 431 15.87 -23.55 -12.75
N VAL A 432 15.48 -24.53 -11.95
CA VAL A 432 14.21 -24.49 -11.21
C VAL A 432 14.15 -23.25 -10.31
N TYR A 433 15.21 -22.96 -9.56
CA TYR A 433 15.26 -21.75 -8.74
C TYR A 433 15.17 -20.47 -9.56
N VAL A 434 15.82 -20.40 -10.70
CA VAL A 434 15.74 -19.23 -11.61
C VAL A 434 14.30 -19.06 -12.13
N VAL A 435 13.67 -20.14 -12.58
CA VAL A 435 12.27 -20.09 -13.09
C VAL A 435 11.30 -19.64 -12.00
N ILE A 436 11.44 -20.17 -10.78
CA ILE A 436 10.59 -19.76 -9.66
C ILE A 436 10.85 -18.32 -9.27
N SER A 437 12.11 -17.86 -9.28
CA SER A 437 12.45 -16.46 -9.02
C SER A 437 11.86 -15.51 -10.07
N LEU A 438 11.83 -15.92 -11.35
CA LEU A 438 11.16 -15.18 -12.43
C LEU A 438 9.64 -15.11 -12.23
N ALA A 439 9.02 -16.23 -11.85
CA ALA A 439 7.59 -16.26 -11.51
C ALA A 439 7.27 -15.32 -10.34
N MET A 440 8.12 -15.32 -9.31
CA MET A 440 7.97 -14.40 -8.17
C MET A 440 8.15 -12.93 -8.58
N TRP A 441 9.12 -12.62 -9.44
CA TRP A 441 9.28 -11.28 -10.01
C TRP A 441 7.96 -10.82 -10.66
N PHE A 442 7.40 -11.65 -11.55
CA PHE A 442 6.14 -11.35 -12.24
C PHE A 442 4.97 -11.14 -11.27
N LEU A 443 4.83 -12.03 -10.27
CA LEU A 443 3.78 -11.94 -9.27
C LEU A 443 3.91 -10.65 -8.41
N TYR A 444 5.13 -10.28 -8.03
CA TYR A 444 5.36 -9.02 -7.30
C TYR A 444 5.01 -7.81 -8.16
N GLU A 445 5.38 -7.80 -9.44
CA GLU A 445 5.08 -6.70 -10.35
C GLU A 445 3.57 -6.51 -10.50
N GLN A 446 2.82 -7.59 -10.74
CA GLN A 446 1.36 -7.56 -10.81
C GLN A 446 0.70 -7.12 -9.49
N ALA A 447 1.17 -7.65 -8.36
CA ALA A 447 0.64 -7.28 -7.05
C ALA A 447 0.85 -5.77 -6.75
N PHE A 448 1.99 -5.21 -7.18
CA PHE A 448 2.28 -3.80 -6.99
C PHE A 448 1.51 -2.88 -7.94
N GLU A 449 1.30 -3.28 -9.19
CA GLU A 449 0.43 -2.55 -10.12
C GLU A 449 -1.00 -2.46 -9.57
N ILE A 450 -1.54 -3.58 -9.09
CA ILE A 450 -2.86 -3.61 -8.45
C ILE A 450 -2.89 -2.70 -7.21
N ALA A 451 -1.87 -2.78 -6.34
CA ALA A 451 -1.80 -1.94 -5.14
C ALA A 451 -1.69 -0.44 -5.45
N ASP A 452 -1.02 -0.08 -6.55
CA ASP A 452 -0.94 1.32 -7.03
C ASP A 452 -2.29 1.80 -7.54
N LEU A 453 -2.94 1.00 -8.35
CA LEU A 453 -4.28 1.31 -8.86
C LEU A 453 -5.26 1.56 -7.69
N TYR A 454 -5.27 0.70 -6.68
CA TYR A 454 -6.09 0.93 -5.47
C TYR A 454 -5.69 2.18 -4.70
N THR A 455 -4.40 2.51 -4.66
CA THR A 455 -3.91 3.71 -3.98
C THR A 455 -4.32 4.98 -4.75
N GLU A 456 -4.20 4.98 -6.08
CA GLU A 456 -4.63 6.07 -6.94
C GLU A 456 -6.15 6.30 -6.86
N ILE A 457 -6.94 5.22 -6.91
CA ILE A 457 -8.39 5.30 -6.71
C ILE A 457 -8.71 5.88 -5.32
N GLY A 458 -8.02 5.43 -4.28
CA GLY A 458 -8.20 5.95 -2.93
C GLY A 458 -7.85 7.42 -2.78
N VAL A 459 -6.78 7.88 -3.40
CA VAL A 459 -6.37 9.29 -3.43
C VAL A 459 -7.36 10.13 -4.22
N ARG A 460 -7.79 9.65 -5.40
CA ARG A 460 -8.79 10.30 -6.25
C ARG A 460 -10.13 10.44 -5.52
N ASN A 461 -10.60 9.38 -4.86
CA ASN A 461 -11.84 9.43 -4.08
C ASN A 461 -11.76 10.39 -2.89
N LYS A 462 -10.60 10.45 -2.20
CA LYS A 462 -10.39 11.44 -1.13
C LYS A 462 -10.41 12.87 -1.66
N LYS A 463 -9.78 13.12 -2.81
CA LYS A 463 -9.79 14.43 -3.45
C LYS A 463 -11.20 14.83 -3.87
N ILE A 464 -11.94 13.93 -4.53
CA ILE A 464 -13.35 14.15 -4.90
C ILE A 464 -14.20 14.46 -3.66
N LYS A 465 -14.02 13.71 -2.57
CA LYS A 465 -14.76 13.95 -1.32
C LYS A 465 -14.39 15.28 -0.67
N ALA A 466 -13.11 15.68 -0.70
CA ALA A 466 -12.65 16.97 -0.19
C ALA A 466 -13.16 18.13 -1.06
N ASP A 467 -13.11 18.00 -2.38
CA ASP A 467 -13.60 18.99 -3.33
C ASP A 467 -15.13 19.13 -3.21
N ARG A 468 -15.85 18.01 -3.03
CA ARG A 468 -17.30 18.01 -2.74
C ARG A 468 -17.62 18.73 -1.44
N LEU A 469 -16.91 18.44 -0.36
CA LEU A 469 -17.10 19.10 0.95
C LEU A 469 -16.78 20.58 0.87
N ALA A 470 -15.71 20.97 0.17
CA ALA A 470 -15.36 22.37 -0.06
C ALA A 470 -16.40 23.09 -0.91
N LEU A 471 -17.00 22.40 -1.87
CA LEU A 471 -18.11 22.91 -2.68
C LEU A 471 -19.39 23.05 -1.84
N GLU A 472 -19.72 22.07 -1.01
CA GLU A 472 -20.87 22.11 -0.09
C GLU A 472 -20.74 23.27 0.91
N VAL A 473 -19.55 23.52 1.45
CA VAL A 473 -19.27 24.66 2.35
C VAL A 473 -19.40 26.00 1.58
N LYS A 474 -18.90 26.08 0.36
CA LYS A 474 -19.09 27.25 -0.51
C LYS A 474 -20.55 27.49 -0.87
N LEU A 475 -21.31 26.45 -1.11
CA LEU A 475 -22.73 26.50 -1.47
C LEU A 475 -23.60 26.86 -0.25
N ALA A 476 -23.29 26.34 0.92
CA ALA A 476 -23.97 26.70 2.17
C ALA A 476 -23.80 28.18 2.54
N GLY A 477 -22.67 28.79 2.17
CA GLY A 477 -22.44 30.24 2.33
C GLY A 477 -23.08 31.13 1.25
N ARG A 478 -23.68 30.53 0.17
CA ARG A 478 -24.27 31.25 -0.96
C ARG A 478 -25.77 30.99 -1.16
N SER A 479 -26.45 30.42 -0.20
CA SER A 479 -27.84 30.00 -0.36
C SER A 479 -28.83 31.11 -0.05
N SER A 480 -29.30 31.81 -1.06
CA SER A 480 -30.72 32.08 -1.20
C SER A 480 -31.27 31.18 -2.32
N MET A 481 -32.16 30.24 -2.01
CA MET A 481 -32.87 29.43 -3.01
C MET A 481 -33.88 30.24 -3.81
N GLU A 482 -34.07 31.51 -3.50
CA GLU A 482 -34.95 32.43 -4.19
C GLU A 482 -34.16 33.18 -5.28
N PRO A 483 -34.76 33.42 -6.45
CA PRO A 483 -34.14 34.14 -7.53
C PRO A 483 -33.88 35.60 -7.11
N MET A 484 -32.69 36.13 -7.44
CA MET A 484 -32.35 37.52 -7.16
C MET A 484 -33.20 38.51 -7.98
N ASN A 485 -33.73 38.06 -9.11
CA ASN A 485 -34.60 38.83 -9.98
C ASN A 485 -35.88 38.05 -10.30
N PRO A 486 -36.93 38.09 -9.46
CA PRO A 486 -38.18 37.35 -9.70
C PRO A 486 -38.88 37.74 -11.01
N GLU A 487 -38.74 38.98 -11.49
CA GLU A 487 -39.31 39.45 -12.74
C GLU A 487 -38.64 38.79 -13.97
N GLY A 488 -37.42 38.26 -13.78
CA GLY A 488 -36.70 37.49 -14.78
C GLY A 488 -36.99 35.99 -14.79
N SER A 489 -38.03 35.50 -14.07
CA SER A 489 -38.29 34.08 -13.81
C SER A 489 -38.51 33.22 -15.05
N ASN A 490 -38.75 33.80 -16.21
CA ASN A 490 -38.92 33.10 -17.49
C ASN A 490 -38.10 33.73 -18.62
N LYS A 491 -36.86 34.17 -18.27
CA LYS A 491 -35.96 34.88 -19.23
C LYS A 491 -34.55 34.32 -19.11
N LEU A 492 -33.84 34.34 -20.22
CA LEU A 492 -32.39 34.19 -20.29
C LEU A 492 -31.79 35.54 -20.71
N ILE A 493 -30.96 36.15 -19.87
CA ILE A 493 -30.47 37.51 -20.06
C ILE A 493 -28.94 37.53 -19.97
N LEU A 494 -28.28 38.06 -20.98
CA LEU A 494 -26.86 38.42 -20.99
C LEU A 494 -26.77 39.95 -20.96
N LYS A 495 -26.02 40.51 -20.00
CA LYS A 495 -25.80 41.96 -19.86
C LYS A 495 -24.32 42.28 -19.99
N ASN A 496 -23.92 42.90 -21.10
CA ASN A 496 -22.53 43.30 -21.41
C ASN A 496 -21.53 42.15 -21.17
N PHE A 497 -21.95 40.95 -21.57
CA PHE A 497 -21.14 39.76 -21.32
C PHE A 497 -19.89 39.76 -22.18
N SER A 498 -18.71 39.63 -21.50
CA SER A 498 -17.43 39.51 -22.16
C SER A 498 -16.64 38.36 -21.62
N LYS A 499 -15.95 37.63 -22.49
CA LYS A 499 -15.07 36.51 -22.14
C LYS A 499 -13.73 36.62 -22.81
N ARG A 500 -12.66 36.58 -21.97
CA ARG A 500 -11.27 36.49 -22.38
C ARG A 500 -10.63 35.28 -21.70
N TYR A 501 -9.85 34.51 -22.44
CA TYR A 501 -9.09 33.39 -21.89
C TYR A 501 -7.74 33.89 -21.37
N SER A 502 -7.25 33.31 -20.27
CA SER A 502 -5.98 33.69 -19.64
C SER A 502 -4.74 33.57 -20.54
N THR A 503 -4.86 32.80 -21.62
CA THR A 503 -3.79 32.55 -22.59
C THR A 503 -3.82 33.50 -23.79
N SER A 504 -4.76 34.46 -23.82
CA SER A 504 -4.97 35.36 -24.96
C SER A 504 -5.32 36.78 -24.52
N ASP A 505 -4.74 37.78 -25.18
CA ASP A 505 -5.09 39.17 -24.98
C ASP A 505 -6.37 39.58 -25.75
N VAL A 506 -6.89 38.68 -26.58
CA VAL A 506 -8.08 38.92 -27.40
C VAL A 506 -9.33 38.38 -26.72
N TYR A 507 -10.41 39.14 -26.73
CA TYR A 507 -11.71 38.67 -26.26
C TYR A 507 -12.30 37.65 -27.24
N ALA A 508 -12.70 36.49 -26.70
CA ALA A 508 -13.44 35.47 -27.46
C ALA A 508 -14.90 35.88 -27.67
N VAL A 509 -15.45 36.66 -26.74
CA VAL A 509 -16.75 37.33 -26.82
C VAL A 509 -16.60 38.70 -26.17
N LYS A 510 -17.17 39.75 -26.76
CA LYS A 510 -17.07 41.10 -26.23
C LYS A 510 -18.45 41.79 -26.26
N ASP A 511 -18.82 42.36 -25.10
CA ASP A 511 -20.02 43.20 -24.87
C ASP A 511 -21.33 42.58 -25.41
N ALA A 512 -21.49 41.25 -25.26
CA ALA A 512 -22.68 40.56 -25.74
C ALA A 512 -23.90 40.89 -24.86
N CYS A 513 -24.93 41.43 -25.46
CA CYS A 513 -26.24 41.68 -24.85
C CYS A 513 -27.29 40.81 -25.55
N LEU A 514 -28.03 40.03 -24.77
CA LEU A 514 -29.08 39.16 -25.30
C LEU A 514 -30.19 38.99 -24.27
N MET A 515 -31.44 39.01 -24.70
CA MET A 515 -32.57 38.69 -23.88
C MET A 515 -33.51 37.77 -24.67
N ILE A 516 -33.85 36.64 -24.05
CA ILE A 516 -34.71 35.60 -24.59
C ILE A 516 -35.84 35.37 -23.60
N ASP A 517 -37.07 35.45 -24.07
CA ASP A 517 -38.27 35.20 -23.29
C ASP A 517 -38.71 33.73 -23.38
N GLY A 518 -39.47 33.27 -22.41
CA GLY A 518 -40.06 31.94 -22.40
C GLY A 518 -41.09 31.76 -23.53
N GLY A 519 -41.31 30.53 -23.95
CA GLY A 519 -42.22 30.19 -25.04
C GLY A 519 -41.61 30.34 -26.42
N GLN A 520 -40.28 30.43 -26.53
CA GLN A 520 -39.58 30.65 -27.81
C GLN A 520 -38.53 29.58 -28.10
N ILE A 521 -38.40 29.23 -29.35
CA ILE A 521 -37.25 28.49 -29.91
C ILE A 521 -36.28 29.51 -30.51
N PHE A 522 -35.14 29.65 -29.86
CA PHE A 522 -34.12 30.63 -30.17
C PHE A 522 -32.92 29.98 -30.89
N GLY A 523 -32.66 30.43 -32.14
CA GLY A 523 -31.53 29.96 -32.93
C GLY A 523 -30.32 30.87 -32.79
N PHE A 524 -29.14 30.28 -32.50
CA PHE A 524 -27.89 30.99 -32.37
C PHE A 524 -26.95 30.65 -33.53
N LEU A 525 -26.89 31.54 -34.53
CA LEU A 525 -26.18 31.34 -35.78
C LEU A 525 -24.80 32.00 -35.78
N GLY A 526 -23.85 31.41 -36.47
CA GLY A 526 -22.53 31.99 -36.70
C GLY A 526 -21.52 30.98 -37.21
N PRO A 527 -20.45 31.43 -37.89
CA PRO A 527 -19.41 30.54 -38.40
C PRO A 527 -18.65 29.86 -37.24
N ASN A 528 -17.87 28.83 -37.59
CA ASN A 528 -17.01 28.16 -36.63
C ASN A 528 -15.98 29.14 -36.05
N GLY A 529 -15.76 29.10 -34.72
CA GLY A 529 -14.89 30.04 -34.01
C GLY A 529 -15.51 31.42 -33.74
N ALA A 530 -16.79 31.67 -34.08
CA ALA A 530 -17.46 32.95 -33.83
C ALA A 530 -17.69 33.28 -32.34
N GLY A 531 -17.61 32.29 -31.44
CA GLY A 531 -17.86 32.48 -30.02
C GLY A 531 -19.14 31.78 -29.49
N LYS A 532 -19.86 30.99 -30.30
CA LYS A 532 -21.10 30.30 -29.91
C LYS A 532 -20.93 29.45 -28.68
N SER A 533 -20.03 28.45 -28.72
CA SER A 533 -19.79 27.54 -27.60
C SER A 533 -19.19 28.24 -26.38
N THR A 534 -18.52 29.40 -26.56
CA THR A 534 -18.05 30.21 -25.43
C THR A 534 -19.24 30.82 -24.67
N ILE A 535 -20.22 31.38 -25.37
CA ILE A 535 -21.45 31.91 -24.77
C ILE A 535 -22.22 30.78 -24.09
N ILE A 536 -22.47 29.67 -24.78
CA ILE A 536 -23.19 28.52 -24.23
C ILE A 536 -22.51 27.99 -22.94
N LYS A 537 -21.20 27.75 -22.99
CA LYS A 537 -20.45 27.28 -21.83
C LYS A 537 -20.44 28.24 -20.63
N SER A 538 -20.57 29.54 -20.90
CA SER A 538 -20.71 30.56 -19.86
C SER A 538 -22.13 30.58 -19.26
N ILE A 539 -23.17 30.43 -20.10
CA ILE A 539 -24.56 30.32 -19.63
C ILE A 539 -24.75 29.11 -18.71
N VAL A 540 -24.22 27.95 -19.10
CA VAL A 540 -24.32 26.72 -18.28
C VAL A 540 -23.36 26.70 -17.08
N GLY A 541 -22.54 27.75 -16.94
CA GLY A 541 -21.62 27.89 -15.81
C GLY A 541 -20.45 26.88 -15.83
N ILE A 542 -20.02 26.45 -17.03
CA ILE A 542 -18.78 25.66 -17.23
C ILE A 542 -17.57 26.59 -17.29
N GLN A 543 -17.77 27.81 -17.82
CA GLN A 543 -16.73 28.84 -17.91
C GLN A 543 -17.10 30.05 -17.08
N THR A 544 -16.10 30.67 -16.45
CA THR A 544 -16.25 31.91 -15.68
C THR A 544 -16.48 33.10 -16.61
N ILE A 545 -17.19 34.10 -16.15
CA ILE A 545 -17.42 35.37 -16.83
C ILE A 545 -16.20 36.27 -16.61
N THR A 546 -15.76 37.04 -17.61
CA THR A 546 -14.70 38.05 -17.44
C THR A 546 -15.29 39.40 -17.04
N GLU A 547 -16.33 39.84 -17.77
CA GLU A 547 -17.04 41.10 -17.51
C GLU A 547 -18.53 40.91 -17.81
N GLY A 548 -19.39 41.72 -17.19
CA GLY A 548 -20.83 41.65 -17.35
C GLY A 548 -21.50 40.60 -16.43
N SER A 549 -22.71 40.15 -16.79
CA SER A 549 -23.48 39.16 -16.05
C SER A 549 -24.36 38.31 -16.93
N ILE A 550 -24.68 37.11 -16.46
CA ILE A 550 -25.65 36.20 -17.10
C ILE A 550 -26.69 35.79 -16.05
N GLU A 551 -27.96 36.00 -16.39
CA GLU A 551 -29.09 35.59 -15.56
C GLU A 551 -29.92 34.51 -16.28
N VAL A 552 -30.25 33.43 -15.59
CA VAL A 552 -31.10 32.34 -16.09
C VAL A 552 -32.30 32.21 -15.15
N CYS A 553 -33.48 32.52 -15.67
CA CYS A 553 -34.72 32.48 -14.90
C CYS A 553 -34.66 33.25 -13.56
N GLY A 554 -33.99 34.43 -13.59
CA GLY A 554 -33.80 35.26 -12.40
C GLY A 554 -32.66 34.90 -11.50
N TYR A 555 -31.89 33.83 -11.79
CA TYR A 555 -30.70 33.41 -11.06
C TYR A 555 -29.43 33.90 -11.76
N ASP A 556 -28.58 34.64 -11.08
CA ASP A 556 -27.26 35.02 -11.59
C ASP A 556 -26.34 33.78 -11.61
N VAL A 557 -25.74 33.48 -12.77
CA VAL A 557 -24.96 32.27 -13.01
C VAL A 557 -23.72 32.18 -12.12
N GLU A 558 -23.10 33.31 -11.74
CA GLU A 558 -21.92 33.34 -10.85
C GLU A 558 -22.28 33.41 -9.39
N LYS A 559 -23.32 34.18 -9.03
CA LYS A 559 -23.71 34.37 -7.63
C LYS A 559 -24.60 33.24 -7.10
N GLN A 560 -25.45 32.69 -7.98
CA GLN A 560 -26.41 31.63 -7.66
C GLN A 560 -26.30 30.42 -8.60
N PRO A 561 -25.10 29.82 -8.73
CA PRO A 561 -24.85 28.82 -9.76
C PRO A 561 -25.71 27.55 -9.65
N VAL A 562 -26.13 27.16 -8.45
CA VAL A 562 -26.98 26.00 -8.25
C VAL A 562 -28.40 26.30 -8.69
N GLY A 563 -28.94 27.46 -8.32
CA GLY A 563 -30.26 27.89 -8.74
C GLY A 563 -30.36 28.01 -10.27
N ALA A 564 -29.36 28.64 -10.91
CA ALA A 564 -29.27 28.76 -12.36
C ALA A 564 -29.19 27.37 -13.03
N LYS A 565 -28.34 26.49 -12.57
CA LYS A 565 -28.17 25.13 -13.13
C LYS A 565 -29.41 24.26 -13.01
N LYS A 566 -30.18 24.39 -11.92
CA LYS A 566 -31.47 23.69 -11.78
C LYS A 566 -32.50 24.10 -12.83
N GLN A 567 -32.32 25.27 -13.43
CA GLN A 567 -33.22 25.77 -14.52
C GLN A 567 -32.75 25.33 -15.91
N ILE A 568 -31.56 24.75 -16.06
CA ILE A 568 -30.92 24.47 -17.34
C ILE A 568 -30.87 22.96 -17.60
N GLY A 569 -31.35 22.55 -18.77
CA GLY A 569 -31.02 21.26 -19.38
C GLY A 569 -30.03 21.50 -20.52
N PHE A 570 -28.85 20.86 -20.49
CA PHE A 570 -27.79 21.10 -21.45
C PHE A 570 -27.37 19.83 -22.21
N VAL A 571 -27.36 19.92 -23.52
CA VAL A 571 -26.83 18.91 -24.43
C VAL A 571 -25.63 19.50 -25.18
N PRO A 572 -24.38 19.10 -24.85
CA PRO A 572 -23.20 19.58 -25.57
C PRO A 572 -23.06 18.92 -26.95
N ASP A 573 -22.30 19.54 -27.84
CA ASP A 573 -21.89 18.97 -29.14
C ASP A 573 -21.17 17.64 -28.99
N HIS A 574 -20.23 17.55 -28.01
CA HIS A 574 -19.55 16.33 -27.65
C HIS A 574 -19.90 15.94 -26.19
N TYR A 575 -20.67 14.89 -26.05
CA TYR A 575 -21.11 14.41 -24.76
C TYR A 575 -20.30 13.15 -24.31
N ALA A 576 -19.83 13.17 -23.09
CA ALA A 576 -19.19 12.02 -22.45
C ALA A 576 -20.21 11.28 -21.58
N LEU A 577 -20.72 10.17 -22.07
CA LEU A 577 -21.62 9.29 -21.31
C LEU A 577 -20.82 8.24 -20.52
N TYR A 578 -21.39 7.78 -19.43
CA TYR A 578 -20.84 6.63 -18.69
C TYR A 578 -21.19 5.33 -19.41
N GLU A 579 -20.44 4.98 -20.44
CA GLU A 579 -20.77 3.92 -21.41
C GLU A 579 -20.98 2.54 -20.83
N ASN A 580 -20.47 2.28 -19.62
CA ASN A 580 -20.69 1.02 -18.90
C ASN A 580 -22.06 0.93 -18.19
N LEU A 581 -22.75 2.05 -18.02
CA LEU A 581 -24.11 2.08 -17.49
C LEU A 581 -25.13 1.78 -18.59
N THR A 582 -26.28 1.26 -18.20
CA THR A 582 -27.46 1.20 -19.05
C THR A 582 -28.08 2.60 -19.22
N GLY A 583 -28.89 2.80 -20.23
CA GLY A 583 -29.64 4.05 -20.39
C GLY A 583 -30.49 4.37 -19.16
N ARG A 584 -31.15 3.37 -18.59
CA ARG A 584 -31.97 3.51 -17.38
C ARG A 584 -31.16 3.95 -16.17
N GLU A 585 -30.03 3.30 -15.92
CA GLU A 585 -29.16 3.64 -14.78
C GLU A 585 -28.61 5.07 -14.92
N TYR A 586 -28.23 5.47 -16.14
CA TYR A 586 -27.71 6.80 -16.39
C TYR A 586 -28.76 7.89 -16.18
N ILE A 587 -29.99 7.71 -16.73
CA ILE A 587 -31.08 8.69 -16.55
C ILE A 587 -31.51 8.77 -15.07
N ASN A 588 -31.60 7.64 -14.37
CA ASN A 588 -31.87 7.65 -12.93
C ASN A 588 -30.80 8.40 -12.14
N TYR A 589 -29.53 8.17 -12.47
CA TYR A 589 -28.41 8.90 -11.86
C TYR A 589 -28.51 10.43 -12.05
N ILE A 590 -28.86 10.87 -13.26
CA ILE A 590 -29.08 12.30 -13.52
C ILE A 590 -30.32 12.83 -12.77
N ALA A 591 -31.41 12.08 -12.74
CA ALA A 591 -32.60 12.45 -12.02
C ALA A 591 -32.36 12.61 -10.50
N ASP A 592 -31.52 11.75 -9.90
CA ASP A 592 -31.10 11.87 -8.50
C ASP A 592 -30.28 13.16 -8.25
N LEU A 593 -29.46 13.60 -9.20
CA LEU A 593 -28.69 14.84 -9.05
C LEU A 593 -29.58 16.11 -9.03
N TYR A 594 -30.76 16.02 -9.62
CA TYR A 594 -31.73 17.11 -9.67
C TYR A 594 -32.90 16.95 -8.70
N ASP A 595 -32.81 16.01 -7.76
CA ASP A 595 -33.81 15.74 -6.74
C ASP A 595 -35.21 15.37 -7.33
N VAL A 596 -35.26 14.70 -8.51
CA VAL A 596 -36.52 14.26 -9.14
C VAL A 596 -37.05 13.02 -8.45
N SER A 597 -38.31 13.07 -8.02
CA SER A 597 -38.94 11.94 -7.31
C SER A 597 -38.99 10.68 -8.20
N GLU A 598 -39.04 9.51 -7.56
CA GLU A 598 -39.07 8.22 -8.28
C GLU A 598 -40.32 8.09 -9.17
N GLU A 599 -41.44 8.58 -8.70
CA GLU A 599 -42.71 8.57 -9.45
C GLU A 599 -42.64 9.44 -10.70
N GLU A 600 -42.17 10.68 -10.55
CA GLU A 600 -42.06 11.61 -11.67
C GLU A 600 -41.02 11.15 -12.69
N ARG A 601 -39.84 10.67 -12.24
CA ARG A 601 -38.80 10.19 -13.16
C ARG A 601 -39.27 8.99 -13.96
N SER A 602 -39.97 8.04 -13.34
CA SER A 602 -40.47 6.85 -14.01
C SER A 602 -41.45 7.21 -15.12
N LYS A 603 -42.38 8.13 -14.86
CA LYS A 603 -43.31 8.64 -15.87
C LYS A 603 -42.60 9.31 -17.05
N ARG A 604 -41.63 10.20 -16.75
CA ARG A 604 -40.89 10.92 -17.78
C ARG A 604 -39.98 10.01 -18.60
N ILE A 605 -39.32 9.05 -17.94
CA ILE A 605 -38.49 8.05 -18.61
C ILE A 605 -39.33 7.24 -19.59
N GLU A 606 -40.49 6.75 -19.17
CA GLU A 606 -41.37 5.96 -20.03
C GLU A 606 -41.86 6.75 -21.24
N GLU A 607 -42.24 8.03 -21.04
CA GLU A 607 -42.62 8.94 -22.13
C GLU A 607 -41.48 9.10 -23.14
N TYR A 608 -40.26 9.42 -22.68
CA TYR A 608 -39.13 9.66 -23.59
C TYR A 608 -38.62 8.39 -24.25
N VAL A 609 -38.60 7.26 -23.53
CA VAL A 609 -38.18 5.95 -24.07
C VAL A 609 -39.13 5.55 -25.24
N THR A 610 -40.43 5.77 -25.06
CA THR A 610 -41.41 5.54 -26.11
C THR A 610 -41.23 6.49 -27.28
N ARG A 611 -41.12 7.78 -27.01
CA ARG A 611 -40.95 8.83 -28.01
C ARG A 611 -39.71 8.67 -28.90
N PHE A 612 -38.61 8.24 -28.29
CA PHE A 612 -37.33 8.06 -28.99
C PHE A 612 -37.10 6.61 -29.48
N TYR A 613 -38.07 5.72 -29.34
CA TYR A 613 -37.99 4.30 -29.76
C TYR A 613 -36.79 3.55 -29.14
N LEU A 614 -36.51 3.80 -27.89
CA LEU A 614 -35.40 3.18 -27.17
C LEU A 614 -35.78 1.94 -26.35
N SER A 615 -37.05 1.53 -26.34
CA SER A 615 -37.59 0.49 -25.45
C SER A 615 -36.79 -0.84 -25.46
N GLN A 616 -36.28 -1.25 -26.64
CA GLN A 616 -35.53 -2.51 -26.75
C GLN A 616 -34.08 -2.43 -26.28
N ALA A 617 -33.51 -1.23 -26.28
CA ALA A 617 -32.09 -1.03 -25.98
C ALA A 617 -31.85 -0.34 -24.63
N PHE A 618 -32.87 0.23 -24.02
CA PHE A 618 -32.73 1.13 -22.87
C PHE A 618 -32.07 0.50 -21.65
N ASP A 619 -32.24 -0.80 -21.49
CA ASP A 619 -31.63 -1.61 -20.40
C ASP A 619 -30.31 -2.30 -20.80
N ASN A 620 -29.81 -2.03 -22.01
CA ASN A 620 -28.49 -2.49 -22.43
C ASN A 620 -27.41 -1.42 -22.07
N PRO A 621 -26.13 -1.84 -21.89
CA PRO A 621 -25.04 -0.89 -21.67
C PRO A 621 -24.87 0.08 -22.84
N MET A 622 -24.70 1.38 -22.53
CA MET A 622 -24.62 2.43 -23.54
C MET A 622 -23.42 2.32 -24.50
N LYS A 623 -22.41 1.53 -24.18
CA LYS A 623 -21.33 1.20 -25.12
C LYS A 623 -21.80 0.47 -26.37
N THR A 624 -22.97 -0.17 -26.32
CA THR A 624 -23.58 -0.85 -27.46
C THR A 624 -24.47 0.06 -28.31
N TYR A 625 -24.68 1.31 -27.89
CA TYR A 625 -25.57 2.25 -28.58
C TYR A 625 -24.90 2.88 -29.80
N SER A 626 -25.69 3.09 -30.83
CA SER A 626 -25.30 3.93 -31.96
C SER A 626 -25.11 5.39 -31.51
N HIS A 627 -24.47 6.21 -32.35
CA HIS A 627 -24.31 7.65 -32.08
C HIS A 627 -25.65 8.33 -31.82
N GLY A 628 -26.64 8.09 -32.67
CA GLY A 628 -28.00 8.67 -32.54
C GLY A 628 -28.70 8.21 -31.24
N MET A 629 -28.55 6.94 -30.82
CA MET A 629 -29.10 6.47 -29.56
C MET A 629 -28.43 7.18 -28.36
N LYS A 630 -27.12 7.36 -28.39
CA LYS A 630 -26.37 8.08 -27.34
C LYS A 630 -26.85 9.53 -27.25
N GLN A 631 -27.09 10.17 -28.36
CA GLN A 631 -27.62 11.54 -28.40
C GLN A 631 -29.04 11.64 -27.84
N LYS A 632 -29.91 10.67 -28.13
CA LYS A 632 -31.25 10.59 -27.54
C LYS A 632 -31.19 10.45 -26.01
N ILE A 633 -30.24 9.66 -25.50
CA ILE A 633 -30.01 9.57 -24.04
C ILE A 633 -29.51 10.89 -23.45
N ALA A 634 -28.61 11.61 -24.14
CA ALA A 634 -28.14 12.92 -23.68
C ALA A 634 -29.30 13.92 -23.61
N ILE A 635 -30.19 13.88 -24.59
CA ILE A 635 -31.43 14.71 -24.61
C ILE A 635 -32.37 14.35 -23.47
N MET A 636 -32.61 13.05 -23.25
CA MET A 636 -33.42 12.57 -22.10
C MET A 636 -32.85 13.05 -20.79
N ALA A 637 -31.53 12.92 -20.61
CA ALA A 637 -30.83 13.35 -19.41
C ALA A 637 -30.98 14.88 -19.16
N ALA A 638 -30.95 15.68 -20.22
CA ALA A 638 -31.14 17.10 -20.11
C ALA A 638 -32.60 17.52 -19.81
N LEU A 639 -33.59 16.65 -20.10
CA LEU A 639 -35.02 16.96 -19.95
C LEU A 639 -35.67 16.29 -18.73
N VAL A 640 -35.05 15.29 -18.12
CA VAL A 640 -35.63 14.48 -17.04
C VAL A 640 -36.06 15.31 -15.83
N HIS A 641 -35.42 16.45 -15.57
CA HIS A 641 -35.72 17.36 -14.46
C HIS A 641 -36.60 18.53 -14.85
N GLU A 642 -37.16 18.54 -16.07
CA GLU A 642 -38.04 19.61 -16.64
C GLU A 642 -37.44 21.02 -16.53
N PRO A 643 -36.26 21.26 -17.14
CA PRO A 643 -35.63 22.59 -17.13
C PRO A 643 -36.50 23.65 -17.74
N LYS A 644 -36.42 24.92 -17.28
CA LYS A 644 -37.04 26.06 -17.94
C LYS A 644 -36.26 26.52 -19.15
N VAL A 645 -34.96 26.24 -19.21
CA VAL A 645 -34.10 26.62 -20.34
C VAL A 645 -33.40 25.35 -20.84
N TRP A 646 -33.75 24.93 -22.04
CA TRP A 646 -33.09 23.79 -22.69
C TRP A 646 -32.09 24.30 -23.71
N ILE A 647 -30.79 24.03 -23.43
CA ILE A 647 -29.66 24.50 -24.27
C ILE A 647 -29.08 23.32 -25.03
N LEU A 648 -28.92 23.48 -26.35
CA LEU A 648 -28.40 22.47 -27.25
C LEU A 648 -27.28 23.04 -28.11
N ASP A 649 -26.09 22.45 -28.06
CA ASP A 649 -24.97 22.85 -28.89
C ASP A 649 -24.85 21.87 -30.07
N GLU A 650 -25.19 22.33 -31.29
CA GLU A 650 -25.21 21.58 -32.57
C GLU A 650 -25.99 20.23 -32.49
N PRO A 651 -27.26 20.20 -32.00
CA PRO A 651 -27.92 18.96 -31.56
C PRO A 651 -28.37 18.04 -32.70
N LEU A 652 -28.39 18.48 -33.95
CA LEU A 652 -28.94 17.73 -35.07
C LEU A 652 -27.86 17.12 -35.96
N THR A 653 -26.60 17.35 -35.67
CA THR A 653 -25.47 16.85 -36.45
C THR A 653 -25.34 15.33 -36.29
N GLY A 654 -25.33 14.60 -37.41
CA GLY A 654 -25.14 13.14 -37.39
C GLY A 654 -26.36 12.32 -36.99
N LEU A 655 -27.54 12.92 -36.87
CA LEU A 655 -28.80 12.20 -36.66
C LEU A 655 -29.47 11.83 -38.02
N ASP A 656 -30.17 10.72 -37.99
CA ASP A 656 -31.07 10.31 -39.07
C ASP A 656 -32.32 11.22 -39.14
N PRO A 657 -33.02 11.28 -40.29
CA PRO A 657 -34.17 12.19 -40.48
C PRO A 657 -35.29 11.97 -39.45
N GLU A 658 -35.54 10.74 -39.04
CA GLU A 658 -36.57 10.42 -38.05
C GLU A 658 -36.18 10.94 -36.66
N SER A 659 -34.93 10.76 -36.25
CA SER A 659 -34.41 11.32 -35.01
C SER A 659 -34.43 12.83 -34.98
N ILE A 660 -34.11 13.49 -36.12
CA ILE A 660 -34.20 14.95 -36.27
C ILE A 660 -35.63 15.40 -36.04
N TRP A 661 -36.60 14.71 -36.63
CA TRP A 661 -38.01 15.04 -36.46
C TRP A 661 -38.46 14.92 -34.99
N GLN A 662 -38.07 13.82 -34.33
CA GLN A 662 -38.39 13.61 -32.90
C GLN A 662 -37.83 14.71 -32.01
N VAL A 663 -36.59 15.15 -32.23
CA VAL A 663 -35.96 16.23 -31.46
C VAL A 663 -36.69 17.56 -31.71
N LYS A 664 -37.06 17.86 -32.98
CA LYS A 664 -37.84 19.06 -33.31
C LYS A 664 -39.18 19.10 -32.61
N GLU A 665 -39.90 18.00 -32.57
CA GLU A 665 -41.18 17.90 -31.84
C GLU A 665 -40.99 18.08 -30.31
N CYS A 666 -39.89 17.57 -29.76
CA CYS A 666 -39.55 17.84 -28.34
C CYS A 666 -39.25 19.32 -28.08
N MET A 667 -38.57 20.01 -29.02
CA MET A 667 -38.27 21.44 -28.89
C MET A 667 -39.57 22.27 -28.91
N LYS A 668 -40.48 21.98 -29.83
CA LYS A 668 -41.78 22.66 -29.91
C LYS A 668 -42.60 22.44 -28.63
N ALA A 669 -42.75 21.19 -28.23
CA ALA A 669 -43.48 20.86 -27.02
C ALA A 669 -42.89 21.51 -25.74
N HIS A 670 -41.57 21.69 -25.70
CA HIS A 670 -40.90 22.38 -24.60
C HIS A 670 -41.17 23.90 -24.62
N ALA A 671 -41.12 24.53 -25.78
CA ALA A 671 -41.45 25.94 -25.97
C ALA A 671 -42.94 26.25 -25.71
N GLU A 672 -43.86 25.37 -26.17
CA GLU A 672 -45.31 25.48 -25.91
C GLU A 672 -45.68 25.44 -24.41
N LYS A 673 -44.87 24.80 -23.59
CA LYS A 673 -45.00 24.86 -22.11
C LYS A 673 -44.56 26.20 -21.51
N GLY A 674 -44.18 27.18 -22.32
CA GLY A 674 -43.69 28.49 -21.91
C GLY A 674 -42.19 28.48 -21.53
N ASN A 675 -41.44 27.43 -21.84
CA ASN A 675 -40.02 27.33 -21.61
C ASN A 675 -39.17 27.88 -22.75
N ILE A 676 -37.88 28.06 -22.53
CA ILE A 676 -36.92 28.52 -23.53
C ILE A 676 -36.20 27.31 -24.13
N VAL A 677 -36.16 27.26 -25.49
CA VAL A 677 -35.24 26.40 -26.22
C VAL A 677 -34.17 27.26 -26.87
N PHE A 678 -32.91 27.04 -26.48
CA PHE A 678 -31.76 27.75 -27.07
C PHE A 678 -30.89 26.74 -27.79
N PHE A 679 -30.77 26.83 -29.10
CA PHE A 679 -29.87 25.95 -29.79
C PHE A 679 -28.93 26.66 -30.77
N SER A 680 -27.68 26.18 -30.80
CA SER A 680 -26.73 26.65 -31.82
C SER A 680 -26.81 25.79 -33.07
N SER A 681 -26.64 26.39 -34.22
CA SER A 681 -26.50 25.69 -35.48
C SER A 681 -25.71 26.52 -36.50
N HIS A 682 -25.08 25.83 -37.43
CA HIS A 682 -24.51 26.42 -38.66
C HIS A 682 -25.35 26.09 -39.89
N ILE A 683 -26.43 25.32 -39.72
CA ILE A 683 -27.34 24.92 -40.83
C ILE A 683 -28.55 25.86 -40.85
N ILE A 684 -28.55 26.79 -41.79
CA ILE A 684 -29.54 27.87 -41.91
C ILE A 684 -30.96 27.33 -42.13
N ASP A 685 -31.13 26.36 -43.04
CA ASP A 685 -32.43 25.73 -43.36
C ASP A 685 -33.13 25.13 -42.12
N VAL A 686 -32.37 24.59 -41.19
CA VAL A 686 -32.92 24.02 -39.96
C VAL A 686 -33.45 25.14 -39.06
N VAL A 687 -32.67 26.19 -38.90
CA VAL A 687 -33.03 27.35 -38.08
C VAL A 687 -34.26 28.06 -38.63
N GLU A 688 -34.33 28.28 -39.95
CA GLU A 688 -35.47 28.89 -40.62
C GLU A 688 -36.79 28.16 -40.40
N ARG A 689 -36.75 26.83 -40.33
CA ARG A 689 -37.96 25.99 -40.17
C ARG A 689 -38.42 25.81 -38.75
N ILE A 690 -37.60 26.12 -37.72
CA ILE A 690 -37.90 25.76 -36.34
C ILE A 690 -37.96 26.96 -35.43
N CYS A 691 -37.12 27.96 -35.65
CA CYS A 691 -36.95 29.07 -34.72
C CYS A 691 -38.05 30.12 -34.81
N ASP A 692 -38.31 30.75 -33.70
CA ASP A 692 -39.15 31.97 -33.65
C ASP A 692 -38.28 33.22 -33.75
N ARG A 693 -37.07 33.13 -33.20
CA ARG A 693 -36.11 34.23 -33.11
C ARG A 693 -34.69 33.77 -33.31
N ILE A 694 -33.82 34.58 -33.86
CA ILE A 694 -32.42 34.27 -34.09
C ILE A 694 -31.49 35.39 -33.61
N ALA A 695 -30.26 35.01 -33.25
CA ALA A 695 -29.14 35.95 -33.21
C ALA A 695 -27.98 35.43 -34.05
N ILE A 696 -27.29 36.34 -34.72
CA ILE A 696 -26.09 36.06 -35.52
C ILE A 696 -24.89 36.60 -34.78
N ILE A 697 -23.89 35.75 -34.55
CA ILE A 697 -22.62 36.12 -33.92
C ILE A 697 -21.47 36.02 -34.94
N LYS A 698 -20.60 37.03 -34.95
CA LYS A 698 -19.37 37.06 -35.74
C LYS A 698 -18.22 37.60 -34.90
N LYS A 699 -17.07 36.88 -34.89
CA LYS A 699 -15.85 37.27 -34.15
C LYS A 699 -16.10 37.76 -32.71
N GLY A 700 -16.94 37.04 -31.96
CA GLY A 700 -17.27 37.36 -30.58
C GLY A 700 -18.28 38.49 -30.34
N THR A 701 -18.87 39.05 -31.38
CA THR A 701 -19.87 40.13 -31.30
C THR A 701 -21.20 39.65 -31.84
N ILE A 702 -22.31 39.95 -31.15
CA ILE A 702 -23.66 39.70 -31.63
C ILE A 702 -24.00 40.80 -32.66
N MET A 703 -24.22 40.41 -33.89
CA MET A 703 -24.47 41.31 -35.04
C MET A 703 -25.93 41.70 -35.15
N CYS A 704 -26.84 40.77 -34.85
CA CYS A 704 -28.28 41.03 -34.83
C CYS A 704 -28.98 40.08 -33.85
N ASN A 705 -30.21 40.46 -33.44
CA ASN A 705 -31.15 39.66 -32.67
C ASN A 705 -32.55 40.02 -33.12
N MET A 706 -33.18 39.20 -33.97
CA MET A 706 -34.44 39.48 -34.65
C MET A 706 -35.36 38.25 -34.67
N SER A 707 -36.67 38.49 -34.77
CA SER A 707 -37.61 37.38 -35.02
C SER A 707 -37.55 36.98 -36.51
N LEU A 708 -37.81 35.71 -36.81
CA LEU A 708 -37.88 35.26 -38.20
C LEU A 708 -38.99 35.95 -38.98
N LYS A 709 -40.10 36.30 -38.32
CA LYS A 709 -41.19 37.08 -38.92
C LYS A 709 -40.73 38.45 -39.40
N GLU A 710 -39.86 39.15 -38.67
CA GLU A 710 -39.29 40.42 -39.06
C GLU A 710 -38.40 40.30 -40.32
N ILE A 711 -37.65 39.15 -40.40
CA ILE A 711 -36.82 38.89 -41.59
C ILE A 711 -37.68 38.52 -42.81
N GLU A 712 -38.68 37.68 -42.64
CA GLU A 712 -39.64 37.35 -43.71
C GLU A 712 -40.37 38.59 -44.25
N GLN A 713 -40.75 39.54 -43.37
CA GLN A 713 -41.37 40.80 -43.77
C GLN A 713 -40.43 41.68 -44.55
N SER A 714 -39.13 41.55 -44.46
CA SER A 714 -38.15 42.28 -45.30
C SER A 714 -38.12 41.79 -46.76
N GLY A 715 -38.70 40.58 -47.00
CA GLY A 715 -38.70 39.94 -48.30
C GLY A 715 -37.39 39.29 -48.73
N GLU A 716 -36.44 39.23 -47.82
CA GLU A 716 -35.12 38.63 -48.04
C GLU A 716 -35.10 37.20 -47.45
N PRO A 717 -34.61 36.17 -48.18
CA PRO A 717 -34.36 34.83 -47.60
C PRO A 717 -33.40 34.88 -46.43
N LEU A 718 -33.55 33.98 -45.41
CA LEU A 718 -32.69 33.96 -44.24
C LEU A 718 -31.22 33.74 -44.63
N GLU A 719 -30.96 32.97 -45.66
CA GLU A 719 -29.60 32.69 -46.14
C GLU A 719 -28.92 33.98 -46.65
N ASP A 720 -29.60 34.77 -47.49
CA ASP A 720 -29.08 36.04 -48.03
C ASP A 720 -28.88 37.04 -46.85
N PHE A 721 -29.86 37.17 -45.97
CA PHE A 721 -29.73 37.98 -44.74
C PHE A 721 -28.53 37.62 -43.89
N TYR A 722 -28.30 36.32 -43.70
CA TYR A 722 -27.15 35.81 -42.95
C TYR A 722 -25.84 36.17 -43.66
N MET A 723 -25.70 35.87 -44.95
CA MET A 723 -24.50 36.13 -45.74
C MET A 723 -24.17 37.62 -45.79
N ARG A 724 -25.16 38.48 -45.89
CA ARG A 724 -25.02 39.95 -45.83
C ARG A 724 -24.56 40.36 -44.39
N THR A 725 -25.18 39.86 -43.39
CA THR A 725 -24.83 40.19 -41.97
C THR A 725 -23.43 39.80 -41.61
N ILE A 726 -22.93 38.66 -42.10
CA ILE A 726 -21.53 38.25 -41.89
C ILE A 726 -20.56 38.91 -42.88
N GLY A 727 -21.05 39.74 -43.87
CA GLY A 727 -20.23 40.54 -44.75
C GLY A 727 -19.52 39.76 -45.85
N GLU A 728 -20.09 38.65 -46.31
CA GLU A 728 -19.59 37.86 -47.45
C GLU A 728 -20.25 38.27 -48.79
N ILE A 729 -21.36 39.00 -48.74
CA ILE A 729 -21.96 39.63 -49.92
C ILE A 729 -21.79 41.17 -49.82
N LYS A 730 -21.20 41.81 -50.83
CA LYS A 730 -21.14 43.26 -50.94
C LYS A 730 -22.53 43.76 -51.29
N GLN A 731 -22.99 44.82 -50.62
CA GLN A 731 -24.15 45.59 -51.11
C GLN A 731 -23.76 46.16 -52.44
N ASP A 732 -24.50 45.80 -53.53
CA ASP A 732 -24.52 46.54 -54.80
C ASP A 732 -25.27 47.82 -54.60
#